data_1bf70ce9cd7b2af334f89525988bbba2
#
_entry.id   1bf70ce9cd7b2af334f89525988bbba2
#
_cell.length_a   1.000
_cell.length_b   1.000
_cell.length_c   1.000
_cell.angle_alpha   90.00
_cell.angle_beta   90.00
_cell.angle_gamma   90.00
#
_symmetry.space_group_name_H-M   'P 1'
#
loop_
_entity.id
_entity.type
_entity.pdbx_description
1 polymer ?
#
loop_
_entity_poly.entity_id
_entity_poly.type
_entity_poly.pdbx_seq_one_letter_code
_entity_poly.pdbx_strand_id
1 'polypeptide(L)'
;MSFDDINNANFDKVRYQALKASAGSGKTFNLAARFLALVLMGARTSQIVAITFTNKSAADMKEKIINSFLDLSNLPELLALISEISGLSESEILARRDEMRDDFLKSNLKISTFDAFFGVILRSFALNAGLNADYEIDVNEEIQRFLDKKFVLQLKKLGFIDFAAHFLYAIDKKKSDLIALCEQNLPEFNISVKPNFEPVRAKIREFNATLKLLNATPSILKTFDENITPNEMVKKAIFAKKSLEDHRNLRKYVLQEPKLDEIFEQIRENLSEYFREFDRYELGQISQISKIYRESRKSANRTLNLLSFDDVAQIAGEILRDENSRDLLYFRLDDKITHLLIDEFQDTSARQYEILRPLIDEIVAGHGTNLGSFFYVGDVKQSIYRFRGSIKELFDFTAQNRAQIAIKTLDTNYRSDENLVNFINDKFANKFNNGEFALQKCGNPSQNGLKSGFIEVKNIELNDDDERAVMSESVFKSVEKLLKLGINQNKIAILCRKNADIDAIKSRLNLAGIQTSGEGATRLFGINLVRAVLEFLKFLITNERLYGENARALLGLKFLPKMELKLSETPLSCVKFACKMLGISLGDKNILKLCEIASGYSNLVNFAFCDDKTPASLNENESIKVMTIHKSKGLEFDHVIVCDKMGGDSNKGEHFLTEYDLKSGQFLVMIRKQGRENIDEKYRALKEKKSDLDSQEALNLIYVALTRAKKSLFVLINPKNSYFTQHFKLQDETIGEIKNEENSSLNLQNLRAKKEIIIAKTGQQELVLRDDKDENLGENTHAINFGLALHFALEMMAKFDENSLNMAMQKCQNEFGQMLCESDFIDIKSRINMLIYNEKFKQIIDDARLIKEQSFKRENELRRIDLLCIKDDEAIVIDYKSSYKFCEQHKIQVEFYKNSLEKMAKFKNVRALIIYILSGEISFVEI
;
A
#
# COMPACT_ATOMS: atom_id res chain seq x y z
N MET A 1 -7.60 -29.30 -28.48
CA MET A 1 -8.33 -30.05 -27.44
C MET A 1 -8.76 -29.02 -26.40
N SER A 2 -10.06 -28.98 -26.06
CA SER A 2 -10.53 -28.13 -24.96
C SER A 2 -10.16 -28.76 -23.61
N PHE A 3 -10.16 -27.96 -22.55
CA PHE A 3 -9.91 -28.44 -21.16
C PHE A 3 -10.89 -29.58 -20.79
N ASP A 4 -12.10 -29.54 -21.32
CA ASP A 4 -13.15 -30.52 -21.08
C ASP A 4 -12.93 -31.88 -21.78
N ASP A 5 -12.07 -31.92 -22.80
CA ASP A 5 -11.74 -33.16 -23.52
C ASP A 5 -10.67 -34.01 -22.81
N ILE A 6 -10.04 -33.47 -21.76
CA ILE A 6 -9.00 -34.16 -21.00
C ILE A 6 -9.63 -34.79 -19.76
N ASN A 7 -10.14 -36.01 -19.93
CA ASN A 7 -10.61 -36.84 -18.83
C ASN A 7 -9.39 -37.31 -18.01
N ASN A 8 -8.98 -36.49 -17.00
CA ASN A 8 -7.69 -36.66 -16.36
C ASN A 8 -7.84 -37.07 -14.89
N ALA A 9 -7.80 -38.38 -14.64
CA ALA A 9 -7.87 -38.97 -13.29
C ALA A 9 -6.81 -38.39 -12.30
N ASN A 10 -5.69 -37.86 -12.79
CA ASN A 10 -4.65 -37.26 -11.95
C ASN A 10 -5.05 -35.86 -11.50
N PHE A 11 -5.58 -35.05 -12.40
CA PHE A 11 -6.07 -33.71 -12.05
C PHE A 11 -7.29 -33.80 -11.10
N ASP A 12 -8.16 -34.76 -11.26
CA ASP A 12 -9.34 -34.93 -10.41
C ASP A 12 -8.98 -35.14 -8.93
N LYS A 13 -7.87 -35.83 -8.67
CA LYS A 13 -7.38 -36.03 -7.28
C LYS A 13 -6.91 -34.75 -6.62
N VAL A 14 -6.47 -33.79 -7.40
CA VAL A 14 -5.91 -32.50 -6.92
C VAL A 14 -6.75 -31.29 -7.29
N ARG A 15 -7.90 -31.49 -7.93
CA ARG A 15 -8.81 -30.43 -8.41
C ARG A 15 -9.15 -29.43 -7.32
N TYR A 16 -9.50 -29.92 -6.14
CA TYR A 16 -9.79 -29.10 -4.97
C TYR A 16 -8.73 -29.39 -3.91
N GLN A 17 -7.79 -28.47 -3.74
CA GLN A 17 -6.61 -28.73 -2.90
C GLN A 17 -6.24 -27.51 -2.06
N ALA A 18 -5.93 -27.77 -0.79
CA ALA A 18 -5.32 -26.84 0.14
C ALA A 18 -3.87 -27.28 0.41
N LEU A 19 -2.91 -26.37 0.24
CA LEU A 19 -1.53 -26.64 0.62
C LEU A 19 -1.19 -25.94 1.93
N LYS A 20 -1.04 -26.75 2.98
CA LYS A 20 -0.55 -26.27 4.29
C LYS A 20 0.98 -26.21 4.24
N ALA A 21 1.48 -25.00 4.08
CA ALA A 21 2.89 -24.76 3.84
C ALA A 21 3.63 -24.36 5.11
N SER A 22 4.96 -24.41 5.04
CA SER A 22 5.86 -23.80 6.02
C SER A 22 6.67 -22.68 5.36
N ALA A 23 7.39 -21.88 6.14
CA ALA A 23 8.28 -20.86 5.60
C ALA A 23 9.33 -21.50 4.67
N GLY A 24 9.51 -20.94 3.48
CA GLY A 24 10.49 -21.45 2.51
C GLY A 24 10.12 -22.74 1.79
N SER A 25 8.89 -23.27 1.94
CA SER A 25 8.49 -24.56 1.35
C SER A 25 7.98 -24.48 -0.10
N GLY A 26 8.21 -23.36 -0.81
CA GLY A 26 7.88 -23.26 -2.22
C GLY A 26 6.41 -22.98 -2.52
N LYS A 27 5.67 -22.25 -1.65
CA LYS A 27 4.26 -21.85 -1.87
C LYS A 27 4.02 -21.29 -3.28
N THR A 28 4.73 -20.22 -3.63
CA THR A 28 4.59 -19.56 -4.94
C THR A 28 5.03 -20.45 -6.11
N PHE A 29 5.95 -21.38 -5.88
CA PHE A 29 6.36 -22.38 -6.86
C PHE A 29 5.20 -23.34 -7.18
N ASN A 30 4.56 -23.90 -6.16
CA ASN A 30 3.40 -24.79 -6.33
C ASN A 30 2.20 -24.06 -6.98
N LEU A 31 1.98 -22.78 -6.64
CA LEU A 31 0.92 -21.99 -7.26
C LEU A 31 1.22 -21.73 -8.75
N ALA A 32 2.47 -21.40 -9.09
CA ALA A 32 2.90 -21.23 -10.48
C ALA A 32 2.76 -22.54 -11.28
N ALA A 33 3.20 -23.67 -10.70
CA ALA A 33 3.01 -25.00 -11.31
C ALA A 33 1.53 -25.29 -11.57
N ARG A 34 0.66 -24.98 -10.59
CA ARG A 34 -0.78 -25.19 -10.75
C ARG A 34 -1.37 -24.31 -11.85
N PHE A 35 -0.98 -23.04 -11.90
CA PHE A 35 -1.43 -22.11 -12.94
C PHE A 35 -1.01 -22.60 -14.34
N LEU A 36 0.27 -22.97 -14.49
CA LEU A 36 0.80 -23.47 -15.76
C LEU A 36 0.19 -24.81 -16.15
N ALA A 37 -0.04 -25.72 -15.20
CA ALA A 37 -0.71 -26.99 -15.48
C ALA A 37 -2.12 -26.76 -16.06
N LEU A 38 -2.90 -25.85 -15.50
CA LEU A 38 -4.23 -25.50 -16.02
C LEU A 38 -4.17 -24.95 -17.44
N VAL A 39 -3.24 -24.02 -17.73
CA VAL A 39 -3.04 -23.47 -19.06
C VAL A 39 -2.66 -24.55 -20.06
N LEU A 40 -1.68 -25.40 -19.72
CA LEU A 40 -1.18 -26.46 -20.57
C LEU A 40 -2.20 -27.61 -20.77
N MET A 41 -3.15 -27.75 -19.86
CA MET A 41 -4.32 -28.62 -20.03
C MET A 41 -5.40 -28.00 -20.93
N GLY A 42 -5.27 -26.75 -21.37
CA GLY A 42 -6.19 -26.08 -22.29
C GLY A 42 -7.16 -25.08 -21.64
N ALA A 43 -7.01 -24.79 -20.33
CA ALA A 43 -7.78 -23.72 -19.72
C ALA A 43 -7.35 -22.36 -20.28
N ARG A 44 -8.31 -21.51 -20.63
CA ARG A 44 -8.00 -20.13 -21.06
C ARG A 44 -7.47 -19.32 -19.89
N THR A 45 -6.48 -18.48 -20.10
CA THR A 45 -5.92 -17.62 -19.07
C THR A 45 -6.97 -16.69 -18.45
N SER A 46 -8.01 -16.32 -19.21
CA SER A 46 -9.15 -15.54 -18.74
C SER A 46 -10.06 -16.28 -17.75
N GLN A 47 -10.03 -17.61 -17.73
CA GLN A 47 -10.82 -18.46 -16.82
C GLN A 47 -10.10 -18.71 -15.48
N ILE A 48 -8.81 -18.40 -15.38
CA ILE A 48 -7.98 -18.62 -14.21
C ILE A 48 -7.78 -17.31 -13.47
N VAL A 49 -8.24 -17.24 -12.23
CA VAL A 49 -8.01 -16.09 -11.33
C VAL A 49 -7.07 -16.51 -10.23
N ALA A 50 -5.97 -15.78 -10.08
CA ALA A 50 -5.03 -15.94 -8.98
C ALA A 50 -5.06 -14.68 -8.09
N ILE A 51 -5.33 -14.88 -6.80
CA ILE A 51 -5.45 -13.79 -5.82
C ILE A 51 -4.31 -13.88 -4.83
N THR A 52 -3.71 -12.73 -4.53
CA THR A 52 -2.65 -12.58 -3.53
C THR A 52 -2.91 -11.37 -2.63
N PHE A 53 -2.12 -11.23 -1.56
CA PHE A 53 -2.37 -10.21 -0.55
C PHE A 53 -1.83 -8.82 -0.90
N THR A 54 -0.72 -8.72 -1.66
CA THR A 54 -0.08 -7.42 -1.98
C THR A 54 0.13 -7.24 -3.48
N ASN A 55 0.13 -6.00 -3.95
CA ASN A 55 0.42 -5.67 -5.35
C ASN A 55 1.83 -6.15 -5.77
N LYS A 56 2.81 -6.08 -4.87
CA LYS A 56 4.16 -6.60 -5.13
C LYS A 56 4.11 -8.11 -5.35
N SER A 57 3.45 -8.85 -4.45
CA SER A 57 3.32 -10.31 -4.61
C SER A 57 2.58 -10.69 -5.89
N ALA A 58 1.59 -9.88 -6.32
CA ALA A 58 0.90 -10.10 -7.59
C ALA A 58 1.83 -9.90 -8.80
N ALA A 59 2.65 -8.85 -8.76
CA ALA A 59 3.64 -8.58 -9.81
C ALA A 59 4.72 -9.65 -9.86
N ASP A 60 5.29 -10.01 -8.71
CA ASP A 60 6.32 -11.07 -8.59
C ASP A 60 5.79 -12.43 -9.05
N MET A 61 4.52 -12.74 -8.72
CA MET A 61 3.85 -13.97 -9.16
C MET A 61 3.66 -13.98 -10.68
N LYS A 62 3.20 -12.88 -11.26
CA LYS A 62 3.01 -12.73 -12.70
C LYS A 62 4.33 -12.91 -13.45
N GLU A 63 5.38 -12.23 -12.98
CA GLU A 63 6.72 -12.36 -13.55
C GLU A 63 7.23 -13.81 -13.45
N LYS A 64 7.07 -14.43 -12.28
CA LYS A 64 7.50 -15.82 -12.06
C LYS A 64 6.77 -16.79 -12.99
N ILE A 65 5.46 -16.66 -13.16
CA ILE A 65 4.67 -17.53 -14.05
C ILE A 65 5.14 -17.35 -15.50
N ILE A 66 5.35 -16.10 -15.96
CA ILE A 66 5.81 -15.84 -17.34
C ILE A 66 7.22 -16.40 -17.55
N ASN A 67 8.16 -16.11 -16.64
CA ASN A 67 9.54 -16.60 -16.75
C ASN A 67 9.59 -18.14 -16.68
N SER A 68 8.82 -18.75 -15.78
CA SER A 68 8.72 -20.21 -15.68
C SER A 68 8.14 -20.87 -16.92
N PHE A 69 7.17 -20.22 -17.57
CA PHE A 69 6.62 -20.70 -18.85
C PHE A 69 7.66 -20.67 -19.97
N LEU A 70 8.42 -19.55 -20.05
CA LEU A 70 9.44 -19.38 -21.09
C LEU A 70 10.62 -20.34 -20.91
N ASP A 71 11.08 -20.51 -19.67
CA ASP A 71 12.25 -21.31 -19.34
C ASP A 71 11.92 -22.75 -18.88
N LEU A 72 10.70 -23.22 -19.15
CA LEU A 72 10.17 -24.48 -18.61
C LEU A 72 11.08 -25.69 -18.89
N SER A 73 11.73 -25.72 -20.06
CA SER A 73 12.69 -26.80 -20.42
C SER A 73 13.93 -26.86 -19.53
N ASN A 74 14.28 -25.73 -18.88
CA ASN A 74 15.43 -25.62 -17.99
C ASN A 74 15.05 -25.78 -16.50
N LEU A 75 13.80 -26.10 -16.21
CA LEU A 75 13.22 -26.20 -14.85
C LEU A 75 12.64 -27.60 -14.61
N PRO A 76 13.50 -28.66 -14.49
CA PRO A 76 13.04 -30.03 -14.42
C PRO A 76 12.10 -30.33 -13.25
N GLU A 77 12.33 -29.71 -12.07
CA GLU A 77 11.44 -29.87 -10.91
C GLU A 77 10.03 -29.30 -11.17
N LEU A 78 9.95 -28.17 -11.85
CA LEU A 78 8.68 -27.56 -12.22
C LEU A 78 7.96 -28.39 -13.28
N LEU A 79 8.70 -28.88 -14.28
CA LEU A 79 8.19 -29.73 -15.34
C LEU A 79 7.61 -31.03 -14.77
N ALA A 80 8.34 -31.69 -13.88
CA ALA A 80 7.87 -32.89 -13.18
C ALA A 80 6.60 -32.64 -12.36
N LEU A 81 6.54 -31.52 -11.63
CA LEU A 81 5.34 -31.16 -10.84
C LEU A 81 4.14 -30.86 -11.75
N ILE A 82 4.34 -30.18 -12.87
CA ILE A 82 3.28 -29.93 -13.86
C ILE A 82 2.80 -31.26 -14.45
N SER A 83 3.72 -32.20 -14.75
CA SER A 83 3.39 -33.56 -15.22
C SER A 83 2.55 -34.31 -14.16
N GLU A 84 2.94 -34.26 -12.89
CA GLU A 84 2.18 -34.89 -11.79
C GLU A 84 0.73 -34.32 -11.71
N ILE A 85 0.58 -32.99 -11.81
CA ILE A 85 -0.72 -32.33 -11.72
C ILE A 85 -1.57 -32.61 -12.97
N SER A 86 -1.00 -32.43 -14.16
CA SER A 86 -1.73 -32.51 -15.43
C SER A 86 -1.91 -33.92 -15.95
N GLY A 87 -1.07 -34.87 -15.52
CA GLY A 87 -1.00 -36.22 -16.07
C GLY A 87 -0.43 -36.28 -17.50
N LEU A 88 0.07 -35.18 -18.04
CA LEU A 88 0.72 -35.10 -19.34
C LEU A 88 2.19 -35.54 -19.22
N SER A 89 2.73 -36.14 -20.25
CA SER A 89 4.17 -36.42 -20.33
C SER A 89 4.97 -35.11 -20.47
N GLU A 90 6.22 -35.09 -20.02
CA GLU A 90 7.11 -33.93 -20.18
C GLU A 90 7.24 -33.45 -21.63
N SER A 91 7.28 -34.39 -22.58
CA SER A 91 7.34 -34.08 -24.00
C SER A 91 6.06 -33.40 -24.52
N GLU A 92 4.90 -33.85 -24.08
CA GLU A 92 3.63 -33.25 -24.44
C GLU A 92 3.51 -31.84 -23.82
N ILE A 93 3.94 -31.64 -22.58
CA ILE A 93 3.97 -30.34 -21.91
C ILE A 93 4.81 -29.33 -22.70
N LEU A 94 6.03 -29.73 -23.12
CA LEU A 94 6.93 -28.87 -23.89
C LEU A 94 6.36 -28.55 -25.29
N ALA A 95 5.77 -29.55 -25.96
CA ALA A 95 5.14 -29.33 -27.25
C ALA A 95 3.96 -28.34 -27.16
N ARG A 96 3.07 -28.51 -26.18
CA ARG A 96 1.95 -27.60 -25.93
C ARG A 96 2.41 -26.20 -25.53
N ARG A 97 3.48 -26.11 -24.71
CA ARG A 97 4.08 -24.80 -24.37
C ARG A 97 4.50 -24.05 -25.63
N ASP A 98 5.16 -24.71 -26.55
CA ASP A 98 5.65 -24.11 -27.79
C ASP A 98 4.48 -23.68 -28.71
N GLU A 99 3.44 -24.52 -28.81
CA GLU A 99 2.22 -24.22 -29.57
C GLU A 99 1.48 -23.00 -29.00
N MET A 100 1.36 -22.90 -27.65
CA MET A 100 0.57 -21.86 -26.99
C MET A 100 1.37 -20.59 -26.68
N ARG A 101 2.67 -20.54 -27.01
CA ARG A 101 3.59 -19.50 -26.57
C ARG A 101 3.11 -18.08 -26.91
N ASP A 102 2.75 -17.86 -28.16
CA ASP A 102 2.36 -16.53 -28.64
C ASP A 102 1.03 -16.07 -28.03
N ASP A 103 0.09 -16.97 -27.88
CA ASP A 103 -1.22 -16.68 -27.29
C ASP A 103 -1.09 -16.43 -25.79
N PHE A 104 -0.26 -17.20 -25.11
CA PHE A 104 0.01 -17.00 -23.68
C PHE A 104 0.68 -15.64 -23.42
N LEU A 105 1.68 -15.24 -24.20
CA LEU A 105 2.37 -13.96 -24.02
C LEU A 105 1.49 -12.74 -24.35
N LYS A 106 0.55 -12.89 -25.27
CA LYS A 106 -0.45 -11.85 -25.58
C LYS A 106 -1.60 -11.80 -24.59
N SER A 107 -1.79 -12.83 -23.79
CA SER A 107 -2.89 -12.95 -22.85
C SER A 107 -2.72 -12.04 -21.63
N ASN A 108 -3.83 -11.53 -21.11
CA ASN A 108 -3.83 -10.84 -19.84
C ASN A 108 -4.06 -11.83 -18.69
N LEU A 109 -3.02 -12.12 -17.90
CA LEU A 109 -3.13 -13.00 -16.75
C LEU A 109 -3.92 -12.29 -15.64
N LYS A 110 -5.05 -12.88 -15.21
CA LYS A 110 -5.88 -12.36 -14.12
C LYS A 110 -5.23 -12.68 -12.76
N ILE A 111 -4.08 -12.04 -12.49
CA ILE A 111 -3.35 -12.15 -11.21
C ILE A 111 -3.43 -10.80 -10.53
N SER A 112 -4.06 -10.74 -9.37
CA SER A 112 -4.37 -9.48 -8.68
C SER A 112 -4.45 -9.64 -7.17
N THR A 113 -4.56 -8.52 -6.46
CA THR A 113 -4.95 -8.51 -5.05
C THR A 113 -6.46 -8.68 -4.89
N PHE A 114 -6.92 -9.00 -3.66
CA PHE A 114 -8.35 -9.01 -3.32
C PHE A 114 -9.04 -7.70 -3.72
N ASP A 115 -8.45 -6.57 -3.36
CA ASP A 115 -9.04 -5.25 -3.63
C ASP A 115 -9.15 -4.96 -5.13
N ALA A 116 -8.12 -5.33 -5.90
CA ALA A 116 -8.15 -5.17 -7.35
C ALA A 116 -9.21 -6.09 -7.99
N PHE A 117 -9.35 -7.33 -7.51
CA PHE A 117 -10.39 -8.26 -7.97
C PHE A 117 -11.79 -7.73 -7.66
N PHE A 118 -12.03 -7.24 -6.44
CA PHE A 118 -13.30 -6.61 -6.06
C PHE A 118 -13.58 -5.34 -6.87
N GLY A 119 -12.53 -4.58 -7.21
CA GLY A 119 -12.63 -3.44 -8.11
C GLY A 119 -13.12 -3.81 -9.51
N VAL A 120 -12.67 -4.93 -10.07
CA VAL A 120 -13.17 -5.45 -11.36
C VAL A 120 -14.65 -5.81 -11.27
N ILE A 121 -15.05 -6.50 -10.20
CA ILE A 121 -16.47 -6.83 -9.95
C ILE A 121 -17.30 -5.55 -9.89
N LEU A 122 -16.89 -4.59 -9.07
CA LEU A 122 -17.63 -3.35 -8.88
C LEU A 122 -17.74 -2.53 -10.17
N ARG A 123 -16.67 -2.41 -10.95
CA ARG A 123 -16.73 -1.66 -12.23
C ARG A 123 -17.74 -2.24 -13.20
N SER A 124 -17.88 -3.57 -13.21
CA SER A 124 -18.89 -4.26 -14.05
C SER A 124 -20.34 -3.93 -13.63
N PHE A 125 -20.55 -3.49 -12.38
CA PHE A 125 -21.86 -3.18 -11.78
C PHE A 125 -21.95 -1.76 -11.21
N ALA A 126 -21.05 -0.87 -11.53
CA ALA A 126 -20.98 0.46 -10.94
C ALA A 126 -22.31 1.23 -11.05
N LEU A 127 -22.92 1.22 -12.22
CA LEU A 127 -24.20 1.90 -12.46
C LEU A 127 -25.34 1.34 -11.58
N ASN A 128 -25.38 0.04 -11.35
CA ASN A 128 -26.39 -0.59 -10.48
C ASN A 128 -26.18 -0.17 -9.01
N ALA A 129 -24.93 0.10 -8.61
CA ALA A 129 -24.60 0.65 -7.30
C ALA A 129 -24.81 2.18 -7.21
N GLY A 130 -25.24 2.84 -8.30
CA GLY A 130 -25.40 4.29 -8.38
C GLY A 130 -24.08 5.04 -8.42
N LEU A 131 -23.05 4.43 -9.03
CA LEU A 131 -21.70 4.96 -9.22
C LEU A 131 -21.39 4.99 -10.72
N ASN A 132 -20.47 5.86 -11.12
CA ASN A 132 -19.92 5.78 -12.47
C ASN A 132 -18.86 4.66 -12.54
N ALA A 133 -18.67 4.07 -13.72
CA ALA A 133 -17.69 3.00 -13.91
C ALA A 133 -16.22 3.51 -13.83
N ASP A 134 -16.03 4.81 -14.01
CA ASP A 134 -14.76 5.53 -13.95
C ASP A 134 -14.42 6.07 -12.54
N TYR A 135 -15.07 5.54 -11.49
CA TYR A 135 -14.75 5.95 -10.13
C TYR A 135 -13.25 5.80 -9.83
N GLU A 136 -12.73 6.70 -9.03
CA GLU A 136 -11.34 6.69 -8.59
C GLU A 136 -11.20 6.23 -7.15
N ILE A 137 -9.99 5.76 -6.80
CA ILE A 137 -9.68 5.42 -5.40
C ILE A 137 -9.21 6.69 -4.68
N ASP A 138 -9.83 6.99 -3.55
CA ASP A 138 -9.48 8.14 -2.72
C ASP A 138 -8.13 7.94 -2.03
N VAL A 139 -7.08 8.48 -2.62
CA VAL A 139 -5.72 8.47 -2.07
C VAL A 139 -5.48 9.66 -1.11
N ASN A 140 -6.21 10.76 -1.32
CA ASN A 140 -5.97 12.05 -0.67
C ASN A 140 -6.92 12.34 0.50
N GLU A 141 -7.71 11.36 0.93
CA GLU A 141 -8.71 11.50 2.01
C GLU A 141 -9.78 12.59 1.74
N GLU A 142 -10.12 12.80 0.46
CA GLU A 142 -11.12 13.80 0.07
C GLU A 142 -12.52 13.42 0.55
N ILE A 143 -12.85 12.13 0.50
CA ILE A 143 -14.08 11.59 1.05
C ILE A 143 -14.21 11.98 2.52
N GLN A 144 -13.12 11.83 3.30
CA GLN A 144 -13.14 12.12 4.73
C GLN A 144 -13.40 13.60 5.02
N ARG A 145 -12.80 14.50 4.24
CA ARG A 145 -13.02 15.95 4.40
C ARG A 145 -14.48 16.36 4.12
N PHE A 146 -15.05 15.78 3.06
CA PHE A 146 -16.46 16.01 2.70
C PHE A 146 -17.41 15.37 3.72
N LEU A 147 -17.11 14.16 4.15
CA LEU A 147 -17.91 13.34 5.04
C LEU A 147 -18.00 13.95 6.46
N ASP A 148 -16.88 14.48 6.98
CA ASP A 148 -16.81 15.06 8.33
C ASP A 148 -17.90 16.07 8.59
N LYS A 149 -18.09 17.00 7.68
CA LYS A 149 -19.11 18.05 7.80
C LYS A 149 -20.53 17.46 7.71
N LYS A 150 -20.75 16.59 6.75
CA LYS A 150 -22.07 16.00 6.48
C LYS A 150 -22.51 15.07 7.61
N PHE A 151 -21.60 14.22 8.11
CA PHE A 151 -21.85 13.28 9.18
C PHE A 151 -22.24 14.00 10.49
N VAL A 152 -21.50 15.03 10.91
CA VAL A 152 -21.83 15.79 12.12
C VAL A 152 -23.18 16.48 12.00
N LEU A 153 -23.51 17.03 10.83
CA LEU A 153 -24.83 17.65 10.59
C LEU A 153 -25.97 16.63 10.68
N GLN A 154 -25.77 15.40 10.17
CA GLN A 154 -26.76 14.34 10.25
C GLN A 154 -26.94 13.83 11.70
N LEU A 155 -25.83 13.65 12.44
CA LEU A 155 -25.90 13.32 13.87
C LEU A 155 -26.73 14.35 14.66
N LYS A 156 -26.52 15.65 14.39
CA LYS A 156 -27.28 16.71 15.02
C LYS A 156 -28.76 16.65 14.64
N LYS A 157 -29.07 16.49 13.35
CA LYS A 157 -30.44 16.43 12.82
C LYS A 157 -31.24 15.26 13.41
N LEU A 158 -30.59 14.09 13.62
CA LEU A 158 -31.22 12.88 14.12
C LEU A 158 -31.12 12.71 15.65
N GLY A 159 -30.54 13.68 16.37
CA GLY A 159 -30.50 13.68 17.83
C GLY A 159 -29.43 12.78 18.46
N PHE A 160 -28.44 12.31 17.69
CA PHE A 160 -27.36 11.43 18.19
C PHE A 160 -26.08 12.17 18.58
N ILE A 161 -26.03 13.51 18.41
CA ILE A 161 -24.78 14.25 18.64
C ILE A 161 -24.37 14.27 20.12
N ASP A 162 -25.35 14.38 21.03
CA ASP A 162 -25.08 14.42 22.47
C ASP A 162 -24.56 13.06 22.96
N PHE A 163 -25.15 11.96 22.47
CA PHE A 163 -24.65 10.63 22.78
C PHE A 163 -23.23 10.44 22.24
N ALA A 164 -22.96 10.81 21.00
CA ALA A 164 -21.62 10.69 20.39
C ALA A 164 -20.57 11.50 21.17
N ALA A 165 -20.90 12.75 21.58
CA ALA A 165 -20.02 13.58 22.37
C ALA A 165 -19.77 12.99 23.76
N HIS A 166 -20.83 12.53 24.44
CA HIS A 166 -20.72 11.92 25.77
C HIS A 166 -19.94 10.60 25.74
N PHE A 167 -20.19 9.78 24.69
CA PHE A 167 -19.46 8.53 24.50
C PHE A 167 -17.96 8.79 24.31
N LEU A 168 -17.57 9.73 23.44
CA LEU A 168 -16.17 10.08 23.22
C LEU A 168 -15.49 10.62 24.48
N TYR A 169 -16.19 11.44 25.24
CA TYR A 169 -15.70 11.96 26.53
C TYR A 169 -15.49 10.82 27.54
N ALA A 170 -16.45 9.89 27.64
CA ALA A 170 -16.38 8.76 28.58
C ALA A 170 -15.24 7.79 28.30
N ILE A 171 -14.79 7.68 27.05
CA ILE A 171 -13.69 6.80 26.63
C ILE A 171 -12.36 7.55 26.40
N ASP A 172 -12.31 8.84 26.67
CA ASP A 172 -11.14 9.70 26.43
C ASP A 172 -10.58 9.59 25.01
N LYS A 173 -11.44 9.74 24.02
CA LYS A 173 -11.13 9.55 22.59
C LYS A 173 -11.52 10.76 21.76
N LYS A 174 -10.99 10.82 20.54
CA LYS A 174 -11.25 11.91 19.57
C LYS A 174 -12.30 11.50 18.54
N LYS A 175 -12.79 12.48 17.78
CA LYS A 175 -13.71 12.25 16.65
C LYS A 175 -13.21 11.20 15.67
N SER A 176 -11.91 11.19 15.38
CA SER A 176 -11.28 10.17 14.51
C SER A 176 -11.47 8.75 15.04
N ASP A 177 -11.51 8.57 16.37
CA ASP A 177 -11.72 7.25 16.96
C ASP A 177 -13.18 6.78 16.79
N LEU A 178 -14.16 7.69 16.83
CA LEU A 178 -15.56 7.39 16.53
C LEU A 178 -15.73 6.99 15.06
N ILE A 179 -15.07 7.68 14.15
CA ILE A 179 -15.08 7.36 12.72
C ILE A 179 -14.48 5.98 12.51
N ALA A 180 -13.29 5.71 13.06
CA ALA A 180 -12.66 4.40 12.99
C ALA A 180 -13.55 3.28 13.57
N LEU A 181 -14.36 3.59 14.58
CA LEU A 181 -15.35 2.68 15.12
C LEU A 181 -16.52 2.43 14.14
N CYS A 182 -17.02 3.47 13.49
CA CYS A 182 -18.08 3.37 12.49
C CYS A 182 -17.64 2.60 11.23
N GLU A 183 -16.34 2.62 10.91
CA GLU A 183 -15.74 1.86 9.81
C GLU A 183 -15.58 0.38 10.14
N GLN A 184 -15.55 0.01 11.43
CA GLN A 184 -15.60 -1.40 11.81
C GLN A 184 -16.98 -1.97 11.46
N ASN A 185 -16.99 -3.12 10.77
CA ASN A 185 -18.23 -3.82 10.43
C ASN A 185 -18.81 -4.51 11.67
N LEU A 186 -19.25 -3.72 12.62
CA LEU A 186 -20.00 -4.24 13.75
C LEU A 186 -21.39 -4.73 13.30
N PRO A 187 -21.92 -5.81 13.90
CA PRO A 187 -23.29 -6.25 13.63
C PRO A 187 -24.29 -5.15 13.99
N GLU A 188 -25.43 -5.19 13.35
CA GLU A 188 -26.51 -4.27 13.69
C GLU A 188 -27.17 -4.68 15.01
N PHE A 189 -27.24 -3.74 15.93
CA PHE A 189 -27.89 -3.89 17.23
C PHE A 189 -29.12 -3.00 17.28
N ASN A 190 -30.21 -3.55 17.82
CA ASN A 190 -31.40 -2.78 18.05
C ASN A 190 -31.20 -1.81 19.21
N ILE A 191 -31.84 -0.66 19.13
CA ILE A 191 -31.86 0.32 20.24
C ILE A 191 -32.56 -0.35 21.44
N SER A 192 -31.93 -0.28 22.60
CA SER A 192 -32.52 -0.73 23.88
C SER A 192 -32.63 0.41 24.87
N VAL A 193 -33.36 0.18 25.94
CA VAL A 193 -33.51 1.15 27.02
C VAL A 193 -32.22 1.18 27.86
N LYS A 194 -31.89 2.37 28.39
CA LYS A 194 -30.75 2.51 29.32
C LYS A 194 -30.95 1.58 30.53
N PRO A 195 -29.94 0.77 30.89
CA PRO A 195 -30.07 -0.22 31.95
C PRO A 195 -30.33 0.45 33.31
N ASN A 196 -31.15 -0.22 34.09
CA ASN A 196 -31.49 0.21 35.45
C ASN A 196 -30.58 -0.48 36.48
N PHE A 197 -29.92 0.27 37.33
CA PHE A 197 -29.05 -0.26 38.37
C PHE A 197 -29.78 -0.54 39.68
N GLU A 198 -31.07 -0.21 39.81
CA GLU A 198 -31.86 -0.36 41.01
C GLU A 198 -31.99 -1.82 41.50
N PRO A 199 -32.12 -2.84 40.63
CA PRO A 199 -32.11 -4.24 41.10
C PRO A 199 -30.83 -4.61 41.90
N VAL A 200 -29.67 -4.11 41.48
CA VAL A 200 -28.42 -4.33 42.20
C VAL A 200 -28.42 -3.57 43.52
N ARG A 201 -28.87 -2.30 43.56
CA ARG A 201 -28.98 -1.50 44.77
C ARG A 201 -29.91 -2.11 45.80
N ALA A 202 -31.05 -2.68 45.35
CA ALA A 202 -31.98 -3.35 46.24
C ALA A 202 -31.31 -4.51 46.98
N LYS A 203 -30.51 -5.30 46.27
CA LYS A 203 -29.77 -6.41 46.86
C LYS A 203 -28.60 -5.96 47.73
N ILE A 204 -27.98 -4.82 47.42
CA ILE A 204 -26.99 -4.19 48.32
C ILE A 204 -27.63 -3.73 49.63
N ARG A 205 -28.85 -3.15 49.56
CA ARG A 205 -29.60 -2.80 50.79
C ARG A 205 -29.96 -4.02 51.63
N GLU A 206 -30.44 -5.12 50.99
CA GLU A 206 -30.73 -6.38 51.68
C GLU A 206 -29.46 -6.97 52.33
N PHE A 207 -28.34 -6.98 51.63
CA PHE A 207 -27.03 -7.43 52.14
C PHE A 207 -26.57 -6.61 53.34
N ASN A 208 -26.62 -5.29 53.22
CA ASN A 208 -26.23 -4.39 54.33
C ASN A 208 -27.17 -4.47 55.52
N ALA A 209 -28.48 -4.69 55.29
CA ALA A 209 -29.44 -4.90 56.40
C ALA A 209 -29.12 -6.20 57.15
N THR A 210 -28.84 -7.28 56.45
CA THR A 210 -28.48 -8.59 57.07
C THR A 210 -27.16 -8.43 57.87
N LEU A 211 -26.15 -7.72 57.30
CA LEU A 211 -24.90 -7.45 58.06
C LEU A 211 -25.11 -6.58 59.31
N LYS A 212 -26.03 -5.62 59.27
CA LYS A 212 -26.39 -4.81 60.44
C LYS A 212 -27.01 -5.65 61.54
N LEU A 213 -27.87 -6.60 61.18
CA LEU A 213 -28.47 -7.55 62.17
C LEU A 213 -27.41 -8.43 62.87
N LEU A 214 -26.30 -8.71 62.14
CA LEU A 214 -25.16 -9.46 62.68
C LEU A 214 -24.11 -8.56 63.39
N ASN A 215 -24.46 -7.32 63.67
CA ASN A 215 -23.56 -6.38 64.34
C ASN A 215 -22.22 -6.21 63.62
N ALA A 216 -22.24 -6.17 62.28
CA ALA A 216 -21.03 -5.99 61.50
C ALA A 216 -20.42 -4.61 61.73
N THR A 217 -19.09 -4.56 61.71
CA THR A 217 -18.35 -3.28 61.91
C THR A 217 -18.59 -2.30 60.80
N PRO A 218 -18.50 -0.98 61.04
CA PRO A 218 -18.71 0.07 60.02
C PRO A 218 -17.83 -0.09 58.78
N SER A 219 -16.65 -0.65 58.92
CA SER A 219 -15.71 -0.96 57.84
C SER A 219 -16.26 -2.03 56.90
N ILE A 220 -16.96 -3.02 57.42
CA ILE A 220 -17.58 -4.11 56.68
C ILE A 220 -18.85 -3.65 55.98
N LEU A 221 -19.66 -2.81 56.63
CA LEU A 221 -20.84 -2.22 56.05
C LEU A 221 -20.50 -1.33 54.84
N LYS A 222 -19.30 -0.78 54.75
CA LYS A 222 -18.79 -0.04 53.60
C LYS A 222 -18.33 -0.93 52.43
N THR A 223 -18.39 -2.27 52.56
CA THR A 223 -18.02 -3.19 51.49
C THR A 223 -18.86 -2.92 50.23
N PHE A 224 -20.15 -2.73 50.43
CA PHE A 224 -21.05 -2.26 49.36
C PHE A 224 -21.75 -0.97 49.78
N ASP A 225 -21.30 0.16 49.20
CA ASP A 225 -21.96 1.47 49.36
C ASP A 225 -23.16 1.50 48.41
N GLU A 226 -24.31 1.96 48.88
CA GLU A 226 -25.54 2.11 48.08
C GLU A 226 -25.38 3.14 46.93
N ASN A 227 -24.46 4.09 47.09
CA ASN A 227 -24.15 5.10 46.10
C ASN A 227 -23.06 4.71 45.13
N ILE A 228 -22.52 3.50 45.26
CA ILE A 228 -21.45 3.03 44.34
C ILE A 228 -21.91 2.99 42.92
N THR A 229 -21.05 3.39 42.01
CA THR A 229 -21.32 3.27 40.58
C THR A 229 -21.08 1.84 40.09
N PRO A 230 -21.77 1.39 39.00
CA PRO A 230 -21.56 0.04 38.46
C PRO A 230 -20.09 -0.22 38.08
N ASN A 231 -19.40 0.79 37.53
CA ASN A 231 -18.01 0.68 37.12
C ASN A 231 -17.02 0.56 38.29
N GLU A 232 -17.33 1.19 39.43
CA GLU A 232 -16.53 1.06 40.65
C GLU A 232 -16.80 -0.28 41.34
N MET A 233 -18.06 -0.68 41.33
CA MET A 233 -18.50 -1.90 41.97
C MET A 233 -17.85 -3.13 41.33
N VAL A 234 -17.87 -3.26 40.02
CA VAL A 234 -17.31 -4.44 39.34
C VAL A 234 -15.80 -4.60 39.52
N LYS A 235 -15.08 -3.52 39.88
CA LYS A 235 -13.64 -3.55 40.16
C LYS A 235 -13.29 -4.05 41.58
N LYS A 236 -14.31 -4.21 42.43
CA LYS A 236 -14.02 -4.63 43.82
C LYS A 236 -13.45 -6.05 43.85
N ALA A 237 -12.35 -6.23 44.57
CA ALA A 237 -11.64 -7.53 44.68
C ALA A 237 -12.51 -8.65 45.25
N ILE A 238 -13.61 -8.35 45.92
CA ILE A 238 -14.55 -9.32 46.45
C ILE A 238 -15.16 -10.23 45.34
N PHE A 239 -15.39 -9.67 44.13
CA PHE A 239 -15.93 -10.46 43.01
C PHE A 239 -14.91 -11.41 42.38
N ALA A 240 -13.63 -11.29 42.71
CA ALA A 240 -12.62 -12.27 42.29
C ALA A 240 -12.67 -13.58 43.08
N LYS A 241 -13.42 -13.59 44.21
CA LYS A 241 -13.63 -14.79 45.03
C LYS A 241 -14.88 -15.53 44.57
N LYS A 242 -14.85 -16.88 44.70
CA LYS A 242 -16.01 -17.71 44.34
C LYS A 242 -17.14 -17.58 45.33
N SER A 243 -16.83 -17.47 46.62
CA SER A 243 -17.78 -17.35 47.75
C SER A 243 -17.29 -16.29 48.72
N LEU A 244 -18.21 -15.70 49.48
CA LEU A 244 -17.86 -14.78 50.56
C LEU A 244 -17.09 -15.48 51.70
N GLU A 245 -17.20 -16.81 51.87
CA GLU A 245 -16.37 -17.57 52.79
C GLU A 245 -14.89 -17.45 52.52
N ASP A 246 -14.51 -17.26 51.25
CA ASP A 246 -13.13 -17.03 50.84
C ASP A 246 -12.62 -15.63 51.21
N HIS A 247 -13.52 -14.74 51.67
CA HIS A 247 -13.18 -13.38 52.06
C HIS A 247 -12.95 -13.27 53.55
N ARG A 248 -11.69 -13.12 53.97
CA ARG A 248 -11.22 -13.17 55.39
C ARG A 248 -12.10 -12.36 56.36
N ASN A 249 -12.57 -11.21 55.95
CA ASN A 249 -13.33 -10.29 56.83
C ASN A 249 -14.83 -10.59 56.86
N LEU A 250 -15.37 -11.30 55.86
CA LEU A 250 -16.80 -11.63 55.74
C LEU A 250 -17.12 -13.07 56.18
N ARG A 251 -16.15 -13.95 56.17
CA ARG A 251 -16.30 -15.39 56.50
C ARG A 251 -17.08 -15.65 57.78
N LYS A 252 -16.76 -14.92 58.85
CA LYS A 252 -17.45 -15.13 60.15
C LYS A 252 -18.94 -14.81 60.11
N TYR A 253 -19.35 -13.83 59.24
CA TYR A 253 -20.74 -13.42 59.09
C TYR A 253 -21.53 -14.40 58.20
N VAL A 254 -20.89 -14.94 57.17
CA VAL A 254 -21.47 -15.95 56.29
C VAL A 254 -21.70 -17.27 57.04
N LEU A 255 -20.75 -17.68 57.93
CA LEU A 255 -20.91 -18.84 58.78
C LEU A 255 -22.06 -18.69 59.82
N GLN A 256 -22.41 -17.47 60.20
CA GLN A 256 -23.54 -17.17 61.07
C GLN A 256 -24.86 -17.09 60.29
N GLU A 257 -24.83 -16.56 59.08
CA GLU A 257 -26.00 -16.35 58.21
C GLU A 257 -25.63 -16.69 56.76
N PRO A 258 -25.83 -17.98 56.33
CA PRO A 258 -25.49 -18.41 55.00
C PRO A 258 -26.24 -17.66 53.89
N LYS A 259 -27.39 -17.08 54.20
CA LYS A 259 -28.18 -16.26 53.26
C LYS A 259 -27.36 -15.09 52.69
N LEU A 260 -26.30 -14.62 53.36
CA LEU A 260 -25.41 -13.58 52.87
C LEU A 260 -24.70 -13.99 51.57
N ASP A 261 -24.34 -15.26 51.44
CA ASP A 261 -23.66 -15.77 50.24
C ASP A 261 -24.67 -15.85 49.06
N GLU A 262 -25.94 -16.24 49.35
CA GLU A 262 -27.03 -16.25 48.39
C GLU A 262 -27.33 -14.82 47.86
N ILE A 263 -27.40 -13.83 48.76
CA ILE A 263 -27.61 -12.43 48.39
C ILE A 263 -26.42 -11.91 47.55
N PHE A 264 -25.22 -12.35 47.91
CA PHE A 264 -24.02 -11.96 47.15
C PHE A 264 -24.04 -12.52 45.74
N GLU A 265 -24.45 -13.79 45.54
CA GLU A 265 -24.61 -14.34 44.20
C GLU A 265 -25.71 -13.59 43.41
N GLN A 266 -26.82 -13.22 44.04
CA GLN A 266 -27.83 -12.40 43.39
C GLN A 266 -27.32 -11.00 43.03
N ILE A 267 -26.45 -10.40 43.85
CA ILE A 267 -25.74 -9.15 43.49
C ILE A 267 -24.88 -9.39 42.24
N ARG A 268 -24.14 -10.49 42.18
CA ARG A 268 -23.25 -10.85 41.08
C ARG A 268 -24.05 -11.05 39.79
N GLU A 269 -25.13 -11.80 39.81
CA GLU A 269 -26.03 -12.07 38.71
C GLU A 269 -26.69 -10.78 38.18
N ASN A 270 -27.27 -9.96 39.09
CA ASN A 270 -27.89 -8.69 38.72
C ASN A 270 -26.88 -7.71 38.11
N LEU A 271 -25.65 -7.68 38.64
CA LEU A 271 -24.57 -6.84 38.11
C LEU A 271 -24.10 -7.33 36.72
N SER A 272 -24.04 -8.65 36.54
CA SER A 272 -23.73 -9.27 35.23
C SER A 272 -24.81 -8.91 34.18
N GLU A 273 -26.10 -9.05 34.55
CA GLU A 273 -27.19 -8.67 33.61
C GLU A 273 -27.21 -7.19 33.33
N TYR A 274 -26.95 -6.34 34.34
CA TYR A 274 -26.81 -4.89 34.10
C TYR A 274 -25.77 -4.58 33.03
N PHE A 275 -24.57 -5.22 33.04
CA PHE A 275 -23.56 -5.00 32.03
C PHE A 275 -23.94 -5.57 30.66
N ARG A 276 -24.73 -6.66 30.60
CA ARG A 276 -25.26 -7.17 29.33
C ARG A 276 -26.31 -6.23 28.73
N GLU A 277 -27.17 -5.64 29.57
CA GLU A 277 -28.11 -4.61 29.13
C GLU A 277 -27.38 -3.33 28.72
N PHE A 278 -26.33 -2.97 29.45
CA PHE A 278 -25.48 -1.84 29.11
C PHE A 278 -24.78 -2.03 27.73
N ASP A 279 -24.28 -3.23 27.46
CA ASP A 279 -23.77 -3.56 26.11
C ASP A 279 -24.85 -3.36 25.04
N ARG A 280 -26.04 -3.93 25.24
CA ARG A 280 -27.15 -3.80 24.28
C ARG A 280 -27.53 -2.33 24.06
N TYR A 281 -27.54 -1.53 25.10
CA TYR A 281 -27.84 -0.10 25.02
C TYR A 281 -26.76 0.66 24.25
N GLU A 282 -25.50 0.57 24.65
CA GLU A 282 -24.42 1.33 23.99
C GLU A 282 -24.18 0.86 22.56
N LEU A 283 -24.14 -0.46 22.33
CA LEU A 283 -23.98 -1.02 20.99
C LEU A 283 -25.15 -0.68 20.07
N GLY A 284 -26.37 -0.62 20.60
CA GLY A 284 -27.54 -0.16 19.85
C GLY A 284 -27.40 1.30 19.39
N GLN A 285 -26.93 2.20 20.26
CA GLN A 285 -26.69 3.60 19.91
C GLN A 285 -25.54 3.73 18.89
N ILE A 286 -24.44 3.01 19.11
CA ILE A 286 -23.29 3.00 18.19
C ILE A 286 -23.69 2.44 16.83
N SER A 287 -24.55 1.43 16.78
CA SER A 287 -25.08 0.85 15.54
C SER A 287 -25.85 1.90 14.72
N GLN A 288 -26.67 2.74 15.37
CA GLN A 288 -27.38 3.84 14.70
C GLN A 288 -26.41 4.90 14.18
N ILE A 289 -25.41 5.28 14.97
CA ILE A 289 -24.37 6.22 14.54
C ILE A 289 -23.60 5.66 13.34
N SER A 290 -23.25 4.37 13.36
CA SER A 290 -22.58 3.71 12.26
C SER A 290 -23.47 3.65 10.99
N LYS A 291 -24.78 3.47 11.15
CA LYS A 291 -25.73 3.54 10.04
C LYS A 291 -25.78 4.93 9.42
N ILE A 292 -25.86 5.98 10.24
CA ILE A 292 -25.83 7.38 9.79
C ILE A 292 -24.50 7.66 9.06
N TYR A 293 -23.40 7.16 9.58
CA TYR A 293 -22.08 7.29 8.95
C TYR A 293 -22.05 6.62 7.59
N ARG A 294 -22.48 5.35 7.50
CA ARG A 294 -22.52 4.56 6.24
C ARG A 294 -23.39 5.24 5.18
N GLU A 295 -24.57 5.75 5.55
CA GLU A 295 -25.45 6.47 4.62
C GLU A 295 -24.81 7.78 4.14
N SER A 296 -24.18 8.52 5.05
CA SER A 296 -23.45 9.76 4.72
C SER A 296 -22.27 9.46 3.78
N ARG A 297 -21.57 8.33 4.00
CA ARG A 297 -20.45 7.86 3.18
C ARG A 297 -20.92 7.43 1.79
N LYS A 298 -21.96 6.63 1.68
CA LYS A 298 -22.56 6.26 0.39
C LYS A 298 -22.94 7.50 -0.44
N SER A 299 -23.51 8.52 0.22
CA SER A 299 -23.81 9.78 -0.44
C SER A 299 -22.57 10.59 -0.84
N ALA A 300 -21.51 10.61 -0.03
CA ALA A 300 -20.23 11.24 -0.36
C ALA A 300 -19.58 10.56 -1.56
N ASN A 301 -19.48 9.23 -1.52
CA ASN A 301 -18.92 8.41 -2.60
C ASN A 301 -19.60 8.69 -3.95
N ARG A 302 -20.93 8.79 -3.96
CA ARG A 302 -21.71 9.12 -5.17
C ARG A 302 -21.46 10.55 -5.65
N THR A 303 -21.38 11.51 -4.73
CA THR A 303 -21.20 12.93 -5.08
C THR A 303 -19.80 13.19 -5.64
N LEU A 304 -18.78 12.56 -5.05
CA LEU A 304 -17.37 12.77 -5.43
C LEU A 304 -16.90 11.78 -6.50
N ASN A 305 -17.65 10.70 -6.75
CA ASN A 305 -17.22 9.55 -7.56
C ASN A 305 -15.89 8.95 -7.10
N LEU A 306 -15.65 8.99 -5.77
CA LEU A 306 -14.45 8.45 -5.12
C LEU A 306 -14.83 7.32 -4.16
N LEU A 307 -13.99 6.29 -4.08
CA LEU A 307 -14.18 5.14 -3.17
C LEU A 307 -12.89 4.83 -2.43
N SER A 308 -12.99 4.40 -1.18
CA SER A 308 -11.87 3.71 -0.52
C SER A 308 -11.85 2.23 -0.91
N PHE A 309 -10.76 1.53 -0.61
CA PHE A 309 -10.68 0.06 -0.79
C PHE A 309 -11.76 -0.68 0.00
N ASP A 310 -12.10 -0.21 1.21
CA ASP A 310 -13.17 -0.79 2.02
C ASP A 310 -14.56 -0.59 1.40
N ASP A 311 -14.81 0.56 0.78
CA ASP A 311 -16.05 0.81 0.04
C ASP A 311 -16.19 -0.15 -1.14
N VAL A 312 -15.12 -0.32 -1.91
CA VAL A 312 -15.08 -1.26 -3.04
C VAL A 312 -15.41 -2.68 -2.59
N ALA A 313 -14.75 -3.15 -1.53
CA ALA A 313 -15.00 -4.48 -0.98
C ALA A 313 -16.45 -4.63 -0.46
N GLN A 314 -16.99 -3.59 0.18
CA GLN A 314 -18.35 -3.62 0.69
C GLN A 314 -19.38 -3.73 -0.43
N ILE A 315 -19.29 -2.87 -1.43
CA ILE A 315 -20.25 -2.82 -2.53
C ILE A 315 -20.14 -4.09 -3.38
N ALA A 316 -18.92 -4.56 -3.64
CA ALA A 316 -18.70 -5.84 -4.33
C ALA A 316 -19.34 -7.02 -3.56
N GLY A 317 -19.24 -7.03 -2.22
CA GLY A 317 -19.90 -8.02 -1.39
C GLY A 317 -21.44 -7.93 -1.42
N GLU A 318 -22.01 -6.74 -1.48
CA GLU A 318 -23.46 -6.52 -1.65
C GLU A 318 -23.92 -7.10 -3.00
N ILE A 319 -23.16 -6.87 -4.09
CA ILE A 319 -23.47 -7.40 -5.43
C ILE A 319 -23.42 -8.94 -5.45
N LEU A 320 -22.40 -9.55 -4.86
CA LEU A 320 -22.24 -11.00 -4.87
C LEU A 320 -23.23 -11.76 -3.99
N ARG A 321 -23.82 -11.11 -2.98
CA ARG A 321 -24.89 -11.70 -2.15
C ARG A 321 -26.26 -11.70 -2.85
N ASP A 322 -26.50 -10.75 -3.76
CA ASP A 322 -27.73 -10.72 -4.55
C ASP A 322 -27.65 -11.73 -5.70
N GLU A 323 -28.49 -12.75 -5.68
CA GLU A 323 -28.46 -13.85 -6.65
C GLU A 323 -28.62 -13.35 -8.09
N ASN A 324 -29.52 -12.40 -8.33
CA ASN A 324 -29.76 -11.87 -9.68
C ASN A 324 -28.55 -11.10 -10.20
N SER A 325 -27.92 -10.28 -9.35
CA SER A 325 -26.72 -9.52 -9.69
C SER A 325 -25.53 -10.43 -9.91
N ARG A 326 -25.41 -11.50 -9.11
CA ARG A 326 -24.34 -12.50 -9.23
C ARG A 326 -24.42 -13.25 -10.56
N ASP A 327 -25.59 -13.75 -10.94
CA ASP A 327 -25.79 -14.48 -12.21
C ASP A 327 -25.52 -13.56 -13.42
N LEU A 328 -25.95 -12.30 -13.35
CA LEU A 328 -25.66 -11.31 -14.37
C LEU A 328 -24.15 -10.94 -14.40
N LEU A 329 -23.46 -10.93 -13.25
CA LEU A 329 -22.02 -10.73 -13.15
C LEU A 329 -21.27 -11.83 -13.91
N TYR A 330 -21.60 -13.08 -13.69
CA TYR A 330 -20.99 -14.20 -14.38
C TYR A 330 -21.21 -14.14 -15.89
N PHE A 331 -22.38 -13.69 -16.31
CA PHE A 331 -22.67 -13.48 -17.73
C PHE A 331 -21.83 -12.32 -18.34
N ARG A 332 -21.62 -11.23 -17.58
CA ARG A 332 -20.86 -10.04 -18.05
C ARG A 332 -19.35 -10.19 -17.99
N LEU A 333 -18.82 -11.08 -17.17
CA LEU A 333 -17.38 -11.31 -17.10
C LEU A 333 -16.83 -12.06 -18.33
N ASP A 334 -17.66 -12.26 -19.37
CA ASP A 334 -17.43 -12.88 -20.69
C ASP A 334 -16.78 -14.28 -20.65
N ASP A 335 -16.15 -14.64 -19.56
CA ASP A 335 -15.58 -15.95 -19.27
C ASP A 335 -15.94 -16.33 -17.84
N LYS A 336 -16.64 -17.43 -17.67
CA LYS A 336 -16.85 -18.02 -16.36
C LYS A 336 -15.51 -18.19 -15.67
N ILE A 337 -15.34 -17.63 -14.48
CA ILE A 337 -14.21 -17.96 -13.62
C ILE A 337 -14.37 -19.42 -13.20
N THR A 338 -13.58 -20.31 -13.80
CA THR A 338 -13.66 -21.74 -13.51
C THR A 338 -12.57 -22.19 -12.56
N HIS A 339 -11.43 -21.48 -12.52
CA HIS A 339 -10.29 -21.83 -11.69
C HIS A 339 -9.92 -20.68 -10.77
N LEU A 340 -9.96 -20.93 -9.46
CA LEU A 340 -9.62 -19.95 -8.43
C LEU A 340 -8.39 -20.42 -7.65
N LEU A 341 -7.34 -19.62 -7.65
CA LEU A 341 -6.11 -19.85 -6.91
C LEU A 341 -5.91 -18.72 -5.90
N ILE A 342 -5.61 -19.05 -4.63
CA ILE A 342 -5.39 -18.03 -3.60
C ILE A 342 -4.07 -18.28 -2.90
N ASP A 343 -3.19 -17.28 -2.90
CA ASP A 343 -1.93 -17.28 -2.13
C ASP A 343 -2.15 -16.61 -0.77
N GLU A 344 -1.33 -16.99 0.21
CA GLU A 344 -1.35 -16.48 1.58
C GLU A 344 -2.75 -16.50 2.22
N PHE A 345 -3.48 -17.61 2.02
CA PHE A 345 -4.90 -17.74 2.44
C PHE A 345 -5.12 -17.48 3.93
N GLN A 346 -4.12 -17.70 4.80
CA GLN A 346 -4.19 -17.43 6.24
C GLN A 346 -4.33 -15.93 6.57
N ASP A 347 -4.12 -15.05 5.59
CA ASP A 347 -4.29 -13.60 5.78
C ASP A 347 -5.67 -13.11 5.33
N THR A 348 -6.50 -14.00 4.81
CA THR A 348 -7.85 -13.68 4.38
C THR A 348 -8.69 -13.24 5.58
N SER A 349 -9.37 -12.11 5.46
CA SER A 349 -10.32 -11.64 6.47
C SER A 349 -11.67 -12.35 6.34
N ALA A 350 -12.45 -12.37 7.43
CA ALA A 350 -13.83 -12.87 7.40
C ALA A 350 -14.64 -12.27 6.24
N ARG A 351 -14.52 -10.96 6.05
CA ARG A 351 -15.22 -10.22 5.00
C ARG A 351 -14.82 -10.65 3.60
N GLN A 352 -13.50 -10.75 3.34
CA GLN A 352 -13.00 -11.23 2.05
C GLN A 352 -13.47 -12.65 1.75
N TYR A 353 -13.43 -13.51 2.77
CA TYR A 353 -13.93 -14.86 2.65
C TYR A 353 -15.45 -14.91 2.35
N GLU A 354 -16.26 -14.14 3.06
CA GLU A 354 -17.70 -14.06 2.81
C GLU A 354 -18.04 -13.56 1.41
N ILE A 355 -17.26 -12.62 0.88
CA ILE A 355 -17.42 -12.15 -0.50
C ILE A 355 -17.08 -13.24 -1.52
N LEU A 356 -16.00 -14.00 -1.27
CA LEU A 356 -15.57 -15.07 -2.17
C LEU A 356 -16.33 -16.38 -2.01
N ARG A 357 -16.96 -16.59 -0.86
CA ARG A 357 -17.66 -17.86 -0.53
C ARG A 357 -18.63 -18.31 -1.60
N PRO A 358 -19.53 -17.47 -2.15
CA PRO A 358 -20.44 -17.89 -3.21
C PRO A 358 -19.71 -18.39 -4.46
N LEU A 359 -18.61 -17.73 -4.86
CA LEU A 359 -17.79 -18.16 -5.98
C LEU A 359 -17.07 -19.49 -5.70
N ILE A 360 -16.53 -19.66 -4.49
CA ILE A 360 -15.91 -20.91 -4.07
C ILE A 360 -16.91 -22.05 -4.07
N ASP A 361 -18.11 -21.81 -3.53
CA ASP A 361 -19.18 -22.81 -3.45
C ASP A 361 -19.64 -23.23 -4.84
N GLU A 362 -19.77 -22.29 -5.79
CA GLU A 362 -20.14 -22.58 -7.18
C GLU A 362 -19.05 -23.42 -7.89
N ILE A 363 -17.79 -23.04 -7.76
CA ILE A 363 -16.66 -23.78 -8.36
C ILE A 363 -16.58 -25.20 -7.81
N VAL A 364 -16.78 -25.39 -6.49
CA VAL A 364 -16.69 -26.71 -5.84
C VAL A 364 -17.92 -27.57 -6.10
N ALA A 365 -19.10 -26.97 -6.19
CA ALA A 365 -20.34 -27.68 -6.49
C ALA A 365 -20.35 -28.24 -7.94
N GLY A 366 -19.70 -27.52 -8.86
CA GLY A 366 -19.67 -27.83 -10.28
C GLY A 366 -21.04 -27.68 -10.94
N HIS A 367 -21.11 -27.00 -12.06
CA HIS A 367 -22.35 -26.89 -12.84
C HIS A 367 -22.15 -27.50 -14.22
N GLY A 368 -22.83 -28.62 -14.47
CA GLY A 368 -22.87 -29.30 -15.78
C GLY A 368 -21.51 -29.84 -16.21
N THR A 369 -21.14 -29.59 -17.47
CA THR A 369 -19.91 -30.08 -18.10
C THR A 369 -18.66 -29.30 -17.75
N ASN A 370 -18.79 -28.11 -17.14
CA ASN A 370 -17.65 -27.25 -16.82
C ASN A 370 -17.04 -27.61 -15.46
N LEU A 371 -15.86 -28.21 -15.49
CA LEU A 371 -15.13 -28.70 -14.33
C LEU A 371 -14.20 -27.60 -13.78
N GLY A 372 -14.68 -26.85 -12.79
CA GLY A 372 -13.90 -25.85 -12.06
C GLY A 372 -12.82 -26.45 -11.16
N SER A 373 -11.87 -25.64 -10.68
CA SER A 373 -10.90 -26.05 -9.67
C SER A 373 -10.68 -24.95 -8.64
N PHE A 374 -10.48 -25.35 -7.38
CA PHE A 374 -10.16 -24.45 -6.30
C PHE A 374 -8.88 -24.88 -5.60
N PHE A 375 -7.93 -23.95 -5.56
CA PHE A 375 -6.61 -24.18 -4.98
C PHE A 375 -6.24 -23.02 -4.08
N TYR A 376 -5.85 -23.30 -2.85
CA TYR A 376 -5.30 -22.28 -1.98
C TYR A 376 -4.10 -22.79 -1.20
N VAL A 377 -3.18 -21.85 -0.93
CA VAL A 377 -1.96 -22.14 -0.20
C VAL A 377 -1.74 -21.12 0.89
N GLY A 378 -1.20 -21.57 2.02
CA GLY A 378 -0.92 -20.70 3.13
C GLY A 378 -0.09 -21.34 4.23
N ASP A 379 0.42 -20.49 5.13
CA ASP A 379 1.12 -20.90 6.34
C ASP A 379 0.45 -20.25 7.56
N VAL A 380 -0.36 -21.00 8.28
CA VAL A 380 -1.11 -20.51 9.45
C VAL A 380 -0.19 -19.91 10.53
N LYS A 381 1.07 -20.37 10.59
CA LYS A 381 2.11 -19.86 11.49
C LYS A 381 2.63 -18.46 11.08
N GLN A 382 2.35 -18.03 9.86
CA GLN A 382 2.67 -16.69 9.35
C GLN A 382 1.47 -15.75 9.35
N SER A 383 0.35 -16.10 9.99
CA SER A 383 -0.80 -15.21 10.15
C SER A 383 -0.48 -14.14 11.21
N ILE A 384 -0.22 -12.90 10.75
CA ILE A 384 0.17 -11.76 11.58
C ILE A 384 -0.64 -10.49 11.26
N TYR A 385 -1.77 -10.63 10.57
CA TYR A 385 -2.64 -9.52 10.16
C TYR A 385 -4.02 -9.56 10.82
N ARG A 386 -4.13 -10.18 12.02
CA ARG A 386 -5.39 -10.23 12.78
C ARG A 386 -5.94 -8.83 13.07
N PHE A 387 -5.07 -7.84 13.30
CA PHE A 387 -5.46 -6.43 13.45
C PHE A 387 -6.11 -5.82 12.19
N ARG A 388 -5.99 -6.48 11.02
CA ARG A 388 -6.69 -6.17 9.77
C ARG A 388 -7.89 -7.07 9.51
N GLY A 389 -8.28 -7.88 10.51
CA GLY A 389 -9.43 -8.78 10.44
C GLY A 389 -9.14 -10.15 9.81
N SER A 390 -7.86 -10.52 9.57
CA SER A 390 -7.56 -11.86 9.10
C SER A 390 -7.82 -12.92 10.17
N ILE A 391 -8.29 -14.09 9.73
CA ILE A 391 -8.69 -15.22 10.59
C ILE A 391 -7.96 -16.47 10.09
N LYS A 392 -6.96 -16.92 10.82
CA LYS A 392 -6.14 -18.09 10.44
C LYS A 392 -6.97 -19.38 10.35
N GLU A 393 -7.98 -19.50 11.20
CA GLU A 393 -8.86 -20.66 11.28
C GLU A 393 -9.68 -20.88 9.99
N LEU A 394 -9.84 -19.85 9.16
CA LEU A 394 -10.47 -19.97 7.85
C LEU A 394 -9.78 -20.98 6.94
N PHE A 395 -8.46 -21.19 7.11
CA PHE A 395 -7.70 -22.15 6.32
C PHE A 395 -8.26 -23.57 6.47
N ASP A 396 -8.36 -24.05 7.71
CA ASP A 396 -8.87 -25.40 8.00
C ASP A 396 -10.39 -25.45 7.90
N PHE A 397 -11.10 -24.38 8.29
CA PHE A 397 -12.58 -24.30 8.19
C PHE A 397 -13.07 -24.43 6.74
N THR A 398 -12.37 -23.84 5.78
CA THR A 398 -12.73 -23.92 4.36
C THR A 398 -12.67 -25.34 3.83
N ALA A 399 -11.66 -26.12 4.20
CA ALA A 399 -11.52 -27.52 3.80
C ALA A 399 -12.49 -28.42 4.58
N GLN A 400 -12.67 -28.21 5.88
CA GLN A 400 -13.57 -29.03 6.71
C GLN A 400 -15.03 -28.95 6.28
N ASN A 401 -15.46 -27.79 5.78
CA ASN A 401 -16.83 -27.59 5.32
C ASN A 401 -17.08 -28.06 3.86
N ARG A 402 -16.04 -28.53 3.19
CA ARG A 402 -16.10 -29.00 1.80
C ARG A 402 -15.26 -30.26 1.67
N ALA A 403 -15.89 -31.43 1.84
CA ALA A 403 -15.23 -32.73 1.85
C ALA A 403 -14.41 -33.03 0.60
N GLN A 404 -14.67 -32.31 -0.50
CA GLN A 404 -13.93 -32.45 -1.76
C GLN A 404 -12.52 -31.85 -1.67
N ILE A 405 -12.23 -30.95 -0.71
CA ILE A 405 -10.94 -30.26 -0.61
C ILE A 405 -9.94 -31.13 0.14
N ALA A 406 -8.90 -31.59 -0.55
CA ALA A 406 -7.79 -32.35 0.03
C ALA A 406 -6.74 -31.42 0.63
N ILE A 407 -6.30 -31.69 1.86
CA ILE A 407 -5.22 -30.95 2.51
C ILE A 407 -3.90 -31.72 2.31
N LYS A 408 -2.88 -31.07 1.71
CA LYS A 408 -1.51 -31.58 1.59
C LYS A 408 -0.56 -30.66 2.35
N THR A 409 0.38 -31.22 3.10
CA THR A 409 1.38 -30.45 3.86
C THR A 409 2.69 -30.38 3.09
N LEU A 410 3.32 -29.20 3.04
CA LEU A 410 4.67 -28.99 2.50
C LEU A 410 5.65 -28.82 3.66
N ASP A 411 6.55 -29.78 3.82
CA ASP A 411 7.48 -29.87 4.96
C ASP A 411 8.95 -29.56 4.61
N THR A 412 9.28 -29.37 3.32
CA THR A 412 10.65 -29.16 2.88
C THR A 412 10.96 -27.67 2.71
N ASN A 413 12.00 -27.18 3.37
CA ASN A 413 12.44 -25.79 3.32
C ASN A 413 13.61 -25.64 2.33
N TYR A 414 13.38 -24.88 1.25
CA TYR A 414 14.37 -24.57 0.20
C TYR A 414 15.02 -23.19 0.37
N ARG A 415 14.62 -22.44 1.40
CA ARG A 415 15.09 -21.06 1.65
C ARG A 415 16.36 -21.02 2.48
N SER A 416 16.30 -21.65 3.64
CA SER A 416 17.27 -21.44 4.72
C SER A 416 18.27 -22.58 4.80
N ASP A 417 19.48 -22.25 5.21
CA ASP A 417 20.54 -23.19 5.50
C ASP A 417 20.17 -24.15 6.65
N GLU A 418 20.81 -25.30 6.70
CA GLU A 418 20.44 -26.44 7.55
C GLU A 418 20.40 -26.08 9.06
N ASN A 419 21.38 -25.32 9.56
CA ASN A 419 21.38 -24.91 10.97
C ASN A 419 20.16 -24.05 11.33
N LEU A 420 19.75 -23.15 10.42
CA LEU A 420 18.56 -22.30 10.64
C LEU A 420 17.28 -23.15 10.66
N VAL A 421 17.15 -24.12 9.74
CA VAL A 421 16.00 -25.04 9.71
C VAL A 421 15.93 -25.85 11.01
N ASN A 422 17.08 -26.41 11.47
CA ASN A 422 17.14 -27.17 12.72
C ASN A 422 16.80 -26.30 13.93
N PHE A 423 17.29 -25.07 13.99
CA PHE A 423 16.98 -24.13 15.06
C PHE A 423 15.47 -23.80 15.11
N ILE A 424 14.85 -23.56 13.99
CA ILE A 424 13.40 -23.32 13.90
C ILE A 424 12.63 -24.57 14.37
N ASN A 425 13.03 -25.75 13.93
CA ASN A 425 12.40 -27.00 14.39
C ASN A 425 12.52 -27.17 15.88
N ASP A 426 13.72 -26.97 16.46
CA ASP A 426 13.96 -27.09 17.90
C ASP A 426 13.11 -26.12 18.73
N LYS A 427 13.08 -24.85 18.32
CA LYS A 427 12.38 -23.82 19.10
C LYS A 427 10.84 -23.91 18.96
N PHE A 428 10.30 -24.37 17.83
CA PHE A 428 8.85 -24.26 17.54
C PHE A 428 8.10 -25.61 17.60
N ALA A 429 8.77 -26.76 17.64
CA ALA A 429 8.13 -28.09 17.58
C ALA A 429 6.95 -28.27 18.55
N ASN A 430 7.04 -27.71 19.77
CA ASN A 430 6.05 -27.88 20.82
C ASN A 430 5.32 -26.57 21.18
N LYS A 431 5.35 -25.54 20.30
CA LYS A 431 4.78 -24.23 20.60
C LYS A 431 3.47 -23.96 19.88
N PHE A 432 3.23 -24.64 18.79
CA PHE A 432 1.98 -24.56 18.03
C PHE A 432 1.05 -25.72 18.41
N ASN A 433 -0.23 -25.53 18.16
CA ASN A 433 -1.23 -26.57 18.39
C ASN A 433 -0.96 -27.80 17.51
N ASN A 434 -1.46 -28.96 17.93
CA ASN A 434 -1.29 -30.22 17.20
C ASN A 434 -1.72 -30.06 15.74
N GLY A 435 -0.78 -30.36 14.81
CA GLY A 435 -1.01 -30.30 13.36
C GLY A 435 -0.79 -28.94 12.71
N GLU A 436 -0.52 -27.86 13.44
CA GLU A 436 -0.17 -26.57 12.85
C GLU A 436 1.32 -26.49 12.46
N PHE A 437 2.21 -27.19 13.17
CA PHE A 437 3.64 -27.22 12.90
C PHE A 437 4.09 -28.61 12.47
N ALA A 438 4.57 -28.71 11.23
CA ALA A 438 5.29 -29.88 10.74
C ALA A 438 6.80 -29.60 10.84
N LEU A 439 7.59 -30.58 11.30
CA LEU A 439 9.04 -30.51 11.29
C LEU A 439 9.52 -30.33 9.85
N GLN A 440 10.35 -29.33 9.63
CA GLN A 440 10.84 -28.99 8.30
C GLN A 440 12.09 -29.82 7.97
N LYS A 441 12.17 -30.29 6.74
CA LYS A 441 13.38 -30.87 6.15
C LYS A 441 14.14 -29.79 5.40
N CYS A 442 15.47 -29.80 5.47
CA CYS A 442 16.28 -28.90 4.65
C CYS A 442 16.30 -29.42 3.20
N GLY A 443 15.86 -28.59 2.24
CA GLY A 443 15.85 -28.95 0.80
C GLY A 443 17.25 -28.95 0.17
N ASN A 444 18.20 -28.20 0.76
CA ASN A 444 19.59 -28.10 0.30
C ASN A 444 20.58 -28.53 1.41
N PRO A 445 20.61 -29.80 1.81
CA PRO A 445 21.51 -30.24 2.86
C PRO A 445 22.99 -30.14 2.40
N SER A 446 23.86 -29.82 3.34
CA SER A 446 25.29 -29.72 3.10
C SER A 446 25.90 -31.06 2.64
N GLN A 447 26.61 -31.06 1.53
CA GLN A 447 27.24 -32.26 0.97
C GLN A 447 28.47 -32.75 1.76
N ASN A 448 29.11 -31.89 2.59
CA ASN A 448 30.37 -32.12 3.27
C ASN A 448 30.26 -32.45 4.76
N GLY A 449 29.08 -32.80 5.28
CA GLY A 449 28.89 -33.19 6.67
C GLY A 449 28.90 -32.04 7.71
N LEU A 450 29.35 -30.82 7.33
CA LEU A 450 29.28 -29.63 8.17
C LEU A 450 28.02 -28.88 7.81
N LYS A 451 27.07 -28.79 8.76
CA LYS A 451 25.81 -28.06 8.55
C LYS A 451 26.06 -26.60 8.27
N SER A 452 25.47 -26.08 7.16
CA SER A 452 25.55 -24.67 6.78
C SER A 452 24.62 -23.80 7.62
N GLY A 453 24.95 -22.50 7.68
CA GLY A 453 24.15 -21.47 8.35
C GLY A 453 24.68 -21.09 9.71
N PHE A 454 24.54 -19.81 10.05
CA PHE A 454 25.02 -19.19 11.29
C PHE A 454 23.88 -18.63 12.14
N ILE A 455 23.93 -18.86 13.42
CA ILE A 455 22.98 -18.33 14.38
C ILE A 455 23.72 -17.77 15.58
N GLU A 456 23.40 -16.57 16.00
CA GLU A 456 23.89 -15.95 17.24
C GLU A 456 22.69 -15.39 18.01
N VAL A 457 22.43 -15.95 19.19
CA VAL A 457 21.47 -15.44 20.16
C VAL A 457 22.21 -14.73 21.26
N LYS A 458 21.84 -13.50 21.57
CA LYS A 458 22.51 -12.70 22.58
C LYS A 458 21.51 -11.94 23.44
N ASN A 459 21.59 -12.15 24.77
CA ASN A 459 20.88 -11.37 25.76
C ASN A 459 21.64 -10.07 26.02
N ILE A 460 20.96 -8.93 25.85
CA ILE A 460 21.55 -7.60 25.96
C ILE A 460 21.23 -7.03 27.35
N GLU A 461 22.26 -6.80 28.16
CA GLU A 461 22.08 -6.09 29.44
C GLU A 461 21.71 -4.63 29.16
N LEU A 462 20.47 -4.27 29.47
CA LEU A 462 19.93 -2.94 29.27
C LEU A 462 19.90 -2.17 30.60
N ASN A 463 20.39 -0.94 30.58
CA ASN A 463 20.24 0.01 31.66
C ASN A 463 18.88 0.71 31.54
N ASP A 464 18.26 1.08 32.64
CA ASP A 464 16.86 1.56 32.69
C ASP A 464 16.62 2.88 31.94
N ASP A 465 17.68 3.67 31.64
CA ASP A 465 17.53 5.03 31.14
C ASP A 465 17.51 5.16 29.59
N ASP A 466 18.04 4.19 28.83
CA ASP A 466 18.04 4.26 27.36
C ASP A 466 18.14 2.89 26.67
N GLU A 467 17.09 2.09 26.81
CA GLU A 467 16.99 0.76 26.18
C GLU A 467 17.22 0.82 24.66
N ARG A 468 16.75 1.89 24.01
CA ARG A 468 16.88 2.04 22.55
C ARG A 468 18.31 2.27 22.11
N ALA A 469 19.07 3.10 22.85
CA ALA A 469 20.46 3.39 22.51
C ALA A 469 21.32 2.13 22.64
N VAL A 470 21.19 1.39 23.75
CA VAL A 470 21.96 0.17 24.01
C VAL A 470 21.67 -0.91 22.96
N MET A 471 20.39 -1.11 22.66
CA MET A 471 20.00 -2.07 21.62
C MET A 471 20.50 -1.64 20.24
N SER A 472 20.39 -0.36 19.88
CA SER A 472 20.90 0.16 18.60
C SER A 472 22.42 0.01 18.48
N GLU A 473 23.16 0.15 19.60
CA GLU A 473 24.60 -0.11 19.64
C GLU A 473 24.91 -1.61 19.42
N SER A 474 24.11 -2.49 19.99
CA SER A 474 24.26 -3.95 19.81
C SER A 474 23.95 -4.36 18.36
N VAL A 475 22.97 -3.75 17.73
CA VAL A 475 22.70 -3.89 16.30
C VAL A 475 23.88 -3.43 15.48
N PHE A 476 24.44 -2.25 15.78
CA PHE A 476 25.62 -1.72 15.10
C PHE A 476 26.80 -2.70 15.17
N LYS A 477 27.08 -3.28 16.34
CA LYS A 477 28.15 -4.28 16.50
C LYS A 477 27.92 -5.53 15.64
N SER A 478 26.68 -6.00 15.54
CA SER A 478 26.32 -7.14 14.70
C SER A 478 26.50 -6.80 13.20
N VAL A 479 26.12 -5.60 12.79
CA VAL A 479 26.33 -5.10 11.43
C VAL A 479 27.84 -4.97 11.14
N GLU A 480 28.61 -4.39 12.05
CA GLU A 480 30.06 -4.23 11.90
C GLU A 480 30.76 -5.61 11.73
N LYS A 481 30.31 -6.63 12.49
CA LYS A 481 30.78 -8.02 12.36
C LYS A 481 30.56 -8.55 10.94
N LEU A 482 29.38 -8.34 10.37
CA LEU A 482 29.03 -8.78 9.01
C LEU A 482 29.85 -8.01 7.95
N LEU A 483 29.99 -6.70 8.10
CA LEU A 483 30.76 -5.87 7.17
C LEU A 483 32.25 -6.20 7.17
N LYS A 484 32.85 -6.51 8.34
CA LYS A 484 34.25 -6.99 8.47
C LYS A 484 34.49 -8.31 7.75
N LEU A 485 33.46 -9.13 7.56
CA LEU A 485 33.49 -10.40 6.79
C LEU A 485 33.27 -10.17 5.28
N GLY A 486 33.22 -8.93 4.81
CA GLY A 486 33.07 -8.59 3.40
C GLY A 486 31.65 -8.67 2.88
N ILE A 487 30.64 -8.83 3.75
CA ILE A 487 29.25 -8.96 3.34
C ILE A 487 28.70 -7.62 2.89
N ASN A 488 28.07 -7.59 1.71
CA ASN A 488 27.48 -6.38 1.15
C ASN A 488 26.28 -5.88 1.97
N GLN A 489 26.16 -4.56 2.12
CA GLN A 489 25.08 -3.94 2.91
C GLN A 489 23.68 -4.33 2.44
N ASN A 490 23.45 -4.45 1.14
CA ASN A 490 22.14 -4.82 0.57
C ASN A 490 21.65 -6.24 0.89
N LYS A 491 22.55 -7.12 1.39
CA LYS A 491 22.23 -8.48 1.82
C LYS A 491 21.81 -8.55 3.30
N ILE A 492 21.94 -7.46 4.04
CA ILE A 492 21.65 -7.37 5.47
C ILE A 492 20.29 -6.74 5.69
N ALA A 493 19.48 -7.38 6.52
CA ALA A 493 18.20 -6.84 6.99
C ALA A 493 18.12 -6.80 8.51
N ILE A 494 17.58 -5.72 9.04
CA ILE A 494 17.33 -5.52 10.46
C ILE A 494 15.83 -5.45 10.68
N LEU A 495 15.31 -6.33 11.53
CA LEU A 495 13.88 -6.47 11.80
C LEU A 495 13.55 -5.99 13.21
N CYS A 496 12.63 -5.03 13.29
CA CYS A 496 12.17 -4.42 14.54
C CYS A 496 10.65 -4.58 14.71
N ARG A 497 10.16 -4.34 15.92
CA ARG A 497 8.72 -4.42 16.18
C ARG A 497 7.98 -3.12 15.80
N LYS A 498 8.56 -1.95 16.07
CA LYS A 498 7.92 -0.63 15.93
C LYS A 498 8.72 0.31 15.03
N ASN A 499 8.03 1.28 14.44
CA ASN A 499 8.68 2.31 13.63
C ASN A 499 9.65 3.19 14.44
N ALA A 500 9.33 3.51 15.71
CA ALA A 500 10.22 4.27 16.58
C ALA A 500 11.58 3.56 16.83
N ASP A 501 11.59 2.22 16.80
CA ASP A 501 12.81 1.43 16.96
C ASP A 501 13.65 1.49 15.65
N ILE A 502 12.98 1.53 14.49
CA ILE A 502 13.64 1.72 13.19
C ILE A 502 14.38 3.06 13.16
N ASP A 503 13.76 4.14 13.62
CA ASP A 503 14.35 5.48 13.61
C ASP A 503 15.60 5.56 14.48
N ALA A 504 15.58 4.93 15.64
CA ALA A 504 16.74 4.86 16.55
C ALA A 504 17.91 4.10 15.90
N ILE A 505 17.67 2.94 15.30
CA ILE A 505 18.69 2.14 14.64
C ILE A 505 19.25 2.86 13.41
N LYS A 506 18.39 3.44 12.58
CA LYS A 506 18.84 4.24 11.42
C LYS A 506 19.73 5.39 11.83
N SER A 507 19.33 6.14 12.87
CA SER A 507 20.13 7.24 13.40
C SER A 507 21.53 6.77 13.82
N ARG A 508 21.62 5.64 14.55
CA ARG A 508 22.91 5.09 14.99
C ARG A 508 23.79 4.62 13.83
N LEU A 509 23.23 3.94 12.85
CA LEU A 509 23.95 3.43 11.68
C LEU A 509 24.42 4.58 10.78
N ASN A 510 23.57 5.56 10.54
CA ASN A 510 23.91 6.75 9.73
C ASN A 510 25.03 7.58 10.37
N LEU A 511 25.08 7.70 11.71
CA LEU A 511 26.20 8.34 12.43
C LEU A 511 27.53 7.61 12.20
N ALA A 512 27.49 6.30 11.92
CA ALA A 512 28.66 5.51 11.57
C ALA A 512 28.97 5.51 10.05
N GLY A 513 28.26 6.29 9.24
CA GLY A 513 28.43 6.35 7.80
C GLY A 513 27.83 5.18 7.02
N ILE A 514 27.02 4.31 7.68
CA ILE A 514 26.39 3.16 7.05
C ILE A 514 25.03 3.58 6.49
N GLN A 515 24.83 3.41 5.18
CA GLN A 515 23.58 3.77 4.53
C GLN A 515 22.49 2.79 4.89
N THR A 516 21.32 3.33 5.26
CA THR A 516 20.14 2.52 5.60
C THR A 516 18.97 2.86 4.70
N SER A 517 18.29 1.84 4.21
CA SER A 517 16.98 1.96 3.58
C SER A 517 15.92 1.27 4.45
N GLY A 518 14.68 1.61 4.27
CA GLY A 518 13.58 0.92 4.95
C GLY A 518 12.34 0.97 4.10
N GLU A 519 11.66 -0.14 3.96
CA GLU A 519 10.28 -0.18 3.50
C GLU A 519 9.34 0.25 4.64
N GLY A 520 9.54 1.39 5.14
CA GLY A 520 8.65 2.12 5.99
C GLY A 520 8.83 3.52 5.52
N ALA A 521 7.99 3.88 4.60
CA ALA A 521 8.12 5.09 3.83
C ALA A 521 8.60 6.23 4.71
N THR A 522 9.88 6.56 4.62
CA THR A 522 10.22 7.95 4.80
C THR A 522 9.31 8.66 3.81
N ARG A 523 8.25 9.29 4.32
CA ARG A 523 7.32 10.02 3.45
C ARG A 523 8.15 11.00 2.65
N LEU A 524 7.79 11.21 1.42
CA LEU A 524 8.48 12.17 0.55
C LEU A 524 8.63 13.52 1.27
N PHE A 525 7.57 13.99 1.94
CA PHE A 525 7.54 15.23 2.72
C PHE A 525 8.37 15.20 4.02
N GLY A 526 8.85 14.04 4.44
CA GLY A 526 9.80 13.86 5.54
C GLY A 526 11.27 13.97 5.13
N ILE A 527 11.58 13.94 3.83
CA ILE A 527 12.94 14.14 3.31
C ILE A 527 13.36 15.60 3.53
N ASN A 528 14.50 15.83 4.17
CA ASN A 528 14.96 17.17 4.53
C ASN A 528 14.93 18.14 3.35
N LEU A 529 15.37 17.71 2.18
CA LEU A 529 15.40 18.53 0.97
C LEU A 529 14.00 18.93 0.52
N VAL A 530 13.07 17.98 0.44
CA VAL A 530 11.68 18.20 0.06
C VAL A 530 10.95 19.04 1.10
N ARG A 531 11.16 18.72 2.38
CA ARG A 531 10.58 19.47 3.49
C ARG A 531 11.06 20.92 3.50
N ALA A 532 12.34 21.18 3.21
CA ALA A 532 12.87 22.53 3.11
C ALA A 532 12.16 23.36 2.03
N VAL A 533 11.90 22.76 0.86
CA VAL A 533 11.14 23.43 -0.21
C VAL A 533 9.71 23.75 0.23
N LEU A 534 9.02 22.79 0.87
CA LEU A 534 7.65 22.99 1.36
C LEU A 534 7.60 24.04 2.47
N GLU A 535 8.50 23.99 3.44
CA GLU A 535 8.57 25.01 4.50
C GLU A 535 8.90 26.39 3.94
N PHE A 536 9.73 26.47 2.92
CA PHE A 536 10.02 27.74 2.24
C PHE A 536 8.78 28.29 1.52
N LEU A 537 8.02 27.43 0.80
CA LEU A 537 6.76 27.83 0.18
C LEU A 537 5.72 28.28 1.21
N LYS A 538 5.59 27.55 2.33
CA LYS A 538 4.71 27.97 3.45
C LYS A 538 5.10 29.33 4.00
N PHE A 539 6.40 29.56 4.18
CA PHE A 539 6.92 30.87 4.60
C PHE A 539 6.52 31.97 3.63
N LEU A 540 6.68 31.75 2.33
CA LEU A 540 6.31 32.73 1.32
C LEU A 540 4.79 33.01 1.25
N ILE A 541 3.95 32.02 1.58
CA ILE A 541 2.49 32.15 1.59
C ILE A 541 2.03 32.91 2.86
N THR A 542 2.56 32.54 4.04
CA THR A 542 2.03 33.00 5.34
C THR A 542 2.84 34.13 5.96
N ASN A 543 4.08 34.33 5.51
CA ASN A 543 5.09 35.18 6.13
C ASN A 543 5.39 34.85 7.61
N GLU A 544 5.08 33.60 8.03
CA GLU A 544 5.35 33.14 9.40
C GLU A 544 6.82 32.73 9.55
N ARG A 545 7.50 33.37 10.49
CA ARG A 545 8.95 33.18 10.76
C ARG A 545 9.32 31.71 11.02
N LEU A 546 8.42 30.93 11.64
CA LEU A 546 8.65 29.52 11.97
C LEU A 546 9.01 28.70 10.73
N TYR A 547 8.22 28.83 9.66
CA TYR A 547 8.46 28.10 8.41
C TYR A 547 9.79 28.50 7.76
N GLY A 548 10.12 29.79 7.79
CA GLY A 548 11.39 30.29 7.28
C GLY A 548 12.59 29.74 8.05
N GLU A 549 12.53 29.72 9.38
CA GLU A 549 13.60 29.15 10.21
C GLU A 549 13.75 27.63 10.02
N ASN A 550 12.64 26.91 9.83
CA ASN A 550 12.66 25.50 9.50
C ASN A 550 13.39 25.25 8.17
N ALA A 551 13.00 25.96 7.11
CA ALA A 551 13.64 25.83 5.80
C ALA A 551 15.15 26.14 5.87
N ARG A 552 15.50 27.21 6.58
CA ARG A 552 16.89 27.64 6.80
C ARG A 552 17.71 26.57 7.52
N ALA A 553 17.16 26.01 8.60
CA ALA A 553 17.82 25.01 9.42
C ALA A 553 18.04 23.70 8.65
N LEU A 554 17.01 23.25 7.89
CA LEU A 554 17.07 22.02 7.11
C LEU A 554 18.15 22.05 6.01
N LEU A 555 18.45 23.25 5.47
CA LEU A 555 19.44 23.43 4.41
C LEU A 555 20.79 23.97 4.93
N GLY A 556 20.91 24.29 6.21
CA GLY A 556 22.11 24.89 6.79
C GLY A 556 22.45 26.29 6.27
N LEU A 557 21.44 27.03 5.78
CA LEU A 557 21.62 28.35 5.19
C LEU A 557 21.77 29.43 6.27
N LYS A 558 22.62 30.44 6.03
CA LYS A 558 22.71 31.59 6.92
C LYS A 558 21.51 32.55 6.77
N PHE A 559 21.03 32.72 5.55
CA PHE A 559 19.87 33.55 5.21
C PHE A 559 19.03 32.86 4.14
N LEU A 560 17.72 33.11 4.17
CA LEU A 560 16.82 32.69 3.08
C LEU A 560 16.85 33.73 1.95
N PRO A 561 16.79 33.32 0.68
CA PRO A 561 16.65 34.23 -0.43
C PRO A 561 15.34 35.00 -0.35
N LYS A 562 15.34 36.28 -0.72
CA LYS A 562 14.11 37.07 -0.90
C LYS A 562 13.44 36.65 -2.19
N MET A 563 12.17 36.35 -2.12
CA MET A 563 11.36 35.91 -3.23
C MET A 563 9.96 36.54 -3.10
N GLU A 564 9.44 37.06 -4.19
CA GLU A 564 8.02 37.43 -4.30
C GLU A 564 7.29 36.31 -4.99
N LEU A 565 6.24 35.81 -4.35
CA LEU A 565 5.42 34.71 -4.84
C LEU A 565 4.13 35.26 -5.41
N LYS A 566 3.81 34.93 -6.66
CA LYS A 566 2.50 35.21 -7.24
C LYS A 566 1.59 34.02 -7.00
N LEU A 567 0.58 34.16 -6.15
CA LEU A 567 -0.38 33.08 -5.83
C LEU A 567 -1.18 32.57 -7.04
N SER A 568 -1.12 33.29 -8.18
CA SER A 568 -1.72 32.86 -9.44
C SER A 568 -0.87 31.87 -10.23
N GLU A 569 0.36 31.62 -9.82
CA GLU A 569 1.25 30.65 -10.46
C GLU A 569 0.88 29.22 -10.09
N THR A 570 1.18 28.28 -10.98
CA THR A 570 0.93 26.85 -10.70
C THR A 570 1.86 26.36 -9.58
N PRO A 571 1.42 25.42 -8.74
CA PRO A 571 2.27 24.84 -7.69
C PRO A 571 3.59 24.28 -8.22
N LEU A 572 3.57 23.65 -9.40
CA LEU A 572 4.77 23.14 -10.06
C LEU A 572 5.78 24.25 -10.38
N SER A 573 5.32 25.38 -10.91
CA SER A 573 6.19 26.56 -11.20
C SER A 573 6.82 27.09 -9.90
N CYS A 574 6.02 27.17 -8.85
CA CYS A 574 6.50 27.63 -7.54
C CYS A 574 7.54 26.70 -6.91
N VAL A 575 7.35 25.37 -7.04
CA VAL A 575 8.36 24.37 -6.59
C VAL A 575 9.67 24.53 -7.39
N LYS A 576 9.60 24.58 -8.72
CA LYS A 576 10.78 24.74 -9.58
C LYS A 576 11.54 26.03 -9.23
N PHE A 577 10.81 27.12 -9.03
CA PHE A 577 11.41 28.40 -8.68
C PHE A 577 12.01 28.40 -7.26
N ALA A 578 11.30 27.82 -6.29
CA ALA A 578 11.82 27.66 -4.93
C ALA A 578 13.11 26.81 -4.93
N CYS A 579 13.16 25.71 -5.67
CA CYS A 579 14.36 24.89 -5.81
C CYS A 579 15.53 25.70 -6.40
N LYS A 580 15.30 26.50 -7.44
CA LYS A 580 16.29 27.37 -8.04
C LYS A 580 16.85 28.39 -7.02
N MET A 581 15.97 29.04 -6.27
CA MET A 581 16.36 30.03 -5.26
C MET A 581 17.12 29.41 -4.09
N LEU A 582 16.77 28.21 -3.69
CA LEU A 582 17.41 27.46 -2.60
C LEU A 582 18.67 26.71 -3.05
N GLY A 583 19.03 26.73 -4.32
CA GLY A 583 20.18 26.01 -4.87
C GLY A 583 20.00 24.49 -4.90
N ILE A 584 18.75 24.02 -4.97
CA ILE A 584 18.39 22.59 -4.97
C ILE A 584 18.32 22.10 -6.42
N SER A 585 18.99 20.98 -6.70
CA SER A 585 18.98 20.37 -8.04
C SER A 585 17.62 19.73 -8.33
N LEU A 586 17.06 20.06 -9.48
CA LEU A 586 15.84 19.42 -9.99
C LEU A 586 16.07 17.97 -10.47
N GLY A 587 17.34 17.54 -10.62
CA GLY A 587 17.69 16.15 -10.92
C GLY A 587 17.57 15.18 -9.74
N ASP A 588 17.31 15.66 -8.52
CA ASP A 588 17.04 14.80 -7.37
C ASP A 588 15.72 14.05 -7.54
N LYS A 589 15.76 12.72 -7.38
CA LYS A 589 14.59 11.86 -7.59
C LYS A 589 13.39 12.21 -6.69
N ASN A 590 13.64 12.72 -5.48
CA ASN A 590 12.58 13.12 -4.56
C ASN A 590 12.01 14.49 -4.91
N ILE A 591 12.83 15.38 -5.44
CA ILE A 591 12.37 16.66 -5.98
C ILE A 591 11.55 16.45 -7.25
N LEU A 592 11.93 15.51 -8.12
CA LEU A 592 11.11 15.13 -9.29
C LEU A 592 9.73 14.60 -8.87
N LYS A 593 9.68 13.73 -7.87
CA LYS A 593 8.39 13.27 -7.31
C LYS A 593 7.58 14.42 -6.69
N LEU A 594 8.23 15.36 -6.01
CA LEU A 594 7.56 16.56 -5.49
C LEU A 594 6.95 17.38 -6.63
N CYS A 595 7.68 17.54 -7.74
CA CYS A 595 7.17 18.20 -8.94
C CYS A 595 5.97 17.47 -9.54
N GLU A 596 6.00 16.14 -9.58
CA GLU A 596 4.88 15.30 -10.04
C GLU A 596 3.64 15.54 -9.19
N ILE A 597 3.76 15.49 -7.87
CA ILE A 597 2.65 15.79 -6.95
C ILE A 597 2.15 17.23 -7.17
N ALA A 598 3.06 18.20 -7.25
CA ALA A 598 2.71 19.61 -7.46
C ALA A 598 1.92 19.85 -8.76
N SER A 599 2.18 19.04 -9.80
CA SER A 599 1.46 19.14 -11.08
C SER A 599 -0.02 18.75 -10.98
N GLY A 600 -0.38 17.91 -9.99
CA GLY A 600 -1.77 17.51 -9.72
C GLY A 600 -2.61 18.53 -8.96
N TYR A 601 -2.00 19.62 -8.48
CA TYR A 601 -2.70 20.65 -7.72
C TYR A 601 -2.86 21.94 -8.54
N SER A 602 -4.06 22.49 -8.50
CA SER A 602 -4.37 23.78 -9.15
C SER A 602 -4.10 24.99 -8.23
N ASN A 603 -4.00 24.78 -6.91
CA ASN A 603 -3.85 25.83 -5.92
C ASN A 603 -2.61 25.60 -5.06
N LEU A 604 -1.76 26.63 -4.96
CA LEU A 604 -0.50 26.54 -4.22
C LEU A 604 -0.70 26.35 -2.69
N VAL A 605 -1.70 26.97 -2.10
CA VAL A 605 -1.97 26.85 -0.67
C VAL A 605 -2.37 25.40 -0.35
N ASN A 606 -3.28 24.83 -1.15
CA ASN A 606 -3.70 23.43 -0.98
C ASN A 606 -2.53 22.46 -1.11
N PHE A 607 -1.63 22.71 -2.07
CA PHE A 607 -0.43 21.90 -2.23
C PHE A 607 0.55 22.04 -1.06
N ALA A 608 0.89 23.26 -0.67
CA ALA A 608 1.91 23.51 0.37
C ALA A 608 1.52 22.93 1.75
N PHE A 609 0.21 22.86 2.04
CA PHE A 609 -0.34 22.37 3.31
C PHE A 609 -0.97 20.97 3.18
N CYS A 610 -0.82 20.26 2.06
CA CYS A 610 -1.31 18.88 1.94
C CYS A 610 -0.48 17.92 2.81
N ASP A 611 -1.12 16.85 3.29
CA ASP A 611 -0.42 15.71 3.93
C ASP A 611 -0.36 14.55 2.94
N ASP A 612 0.64 14.60 2.06
CA ASP A 612 0.85 13.55 1.06
C ASP A 612 1.61 12.37 1.67
N LYS A 613 1.18 11.16 1.35
CA LYS A 613 1.73 9.90 1.88
C LYS A 613 2.68 9.20 0.90
N THR A 614 3.02 9.86 -0.21
CA THR A 614 3.91 9.29 -1.24
C THR A 614 5.26 8.89 -0.63
N PRO A 615 5.74 7.69 -0.91
CA PRO A 615 7.03 7.23 -0.41
C PRO A 615 8.19 7.92 -1.14
N ALA A 616 9.27 8.26 -0.39
CA ALA A 616 10.50 8.80 -0.94
C ALA A 616 11.22 7.76 -1.83
N SER A 617 11.95 8.24 -2.83
CA SER A 617 12.90 7.41 -3.58
C SER A 617 14.20 7.30 -2.80
N LEU A 618 14.55 6.10 -2.37
CA LEU A 618 15.81 5.77 -1.71
C LEU A 618 16.67 4.96 -2.67
N ASN A 619 17.99 5.10 -2.59
CA ASN A 619 18.92 4.23 -3.31
C ASN A 619 18.95 2.85 -2.63
N GLU A 620 18.10 1.92 -3.09
CA GLU A 620 17.91 0.61 -2.46
C GLU A 620 19.10 -0.36 -2.69
N ASN A 621 19.91 -0.10 -3.69
CA ASN A 621 20.90 -1.08 -4.18
C ASN A 621 22.18 -1.20 -3.33
N GLU A 622 22.43 -0.29 -2.38
CA GLU A 622 23.68 -0.26 -1.59
C GLU A 622 23.46 -0.06 -0.09
N SER A 623 22.24 -0.27 0.41
CA SER A 623 21.89 0.08 1.79
C SER A 623 21.37 -1.09 2.59
N ILE A 624 21.62 -1.09 3.91
CA ILE A 624 21.04 -2.04 4.87
C ILE A 624 19.54 -1.80 4.99
N LYS A 625 18.75 -2.85 4.88
CA LYS A 625 17.29 -2.76 5.01
C LYS A 625 16.88 -2.79 6.49
N VAL A 626 16.23 -1.72 6.97
CA VAL A 626 15.69 -1.66 8.35
C VAL A 626 14.18 -1.53 8.26
N MET A 627 13.45 -2.52 8.79
CA MET A 627 11.99 -2.57 8.67
C MET A 627 11.30 -3.24 9.87
N THR A 628 9.96 -3.11 9.93
CA THR A 628 9.20 -3.89 10.92
C THR A 628 9.07 -5.34 10.49
N ILE A 629 8.91 -6.25 11.47
CA ILE A 629 8.68 -7.68 11.22
C ILE A 629 7.45 -7.88 10.31
N HIS A 630 6.37 -7.10 10.50
CA HIS A 630 5.18 -7.16 9.64
C HIS A 630 5.50 -6.89 8.16
N LYS A 631 6.38 -5.92 7.89
CA LYS A 631 6.77 -5.56 6.52
C LYS A 631 7.75 -6.55 5.91
N SER A 632 8.45 -7.35 6.71
CA SER A 632 9.35 -8.40 6.23
C SER A 632 8.61 -9.65 5.75
N LYS A 633 7.31 -9.76 6.02
CA LYS A 633 6.50 -10.89 5.55
C LYS A 633 6.51 -10.96 4.03
N GLY A 634 6.70 -12.16 3.49
CA GLY A 634 6.87 -12.39 2.05
C GLY A 634 8.29 -12.13 1.53
N LEU A 635 9.14 -11.40 2.28
CA LEU A 635 10.53 -11.14 1.92
C LEU A 635 11.48 -12.20 2.52
N GLU A 636 12.72 -12.22 2.00
CA GLU A 636 13.80 -13.07 2.47
C GLU A 636 15.14 -12.36 2.29
N PHE A 637 16.09 -12.61 3.18
CA PHE A 637 17.40 -11.93 3.21
C PHE A 637 18.51 -12.92 3.55
N ASP A 638 19.70 -12.70 3.02
CA ASP A 638 20.83 -13.56 3.30
C ASP A 638 21.20 -13.49 4.80
N HIS A 639 21.26 -12.30 5.36
CA HIS A 639 21.64 -12.05 6.75
C HIS A 639 20.58 -11.22 7.47
N VAL A 640 20.06 -11.71 8.58
CA VAL A 640 18.98 -11.07 9.33
C VAL A 640 19.40 -10.81 10.77
N ILE A 641 19.16 -9.59 11.24
CA ILE A 641 19.31 -9.20 12.64
C ILE A 641 17.91 -8.92 13.17
N VAL A 642 17.44 -9.70 14.13
CA VAL A 642 16.14 -9.55 14.78
C VAL A 642 16.33 -8.87 16.13
N CYS A 643 15.66 -7.73 16.30
CA CYS A 643 15.71 -6.97 17.53
C CYS A 643 14.45 -7.23 18.36
N ASP A 644 14.66 -7.52 19.64
CA ASP A 644 13.58 -7.60 20.62
C ASP A 644 13.00 -6.21 20.92
N LYS A 645 12.08 -6.16 21.84
CA LYS A 645 11.36 -4.96 22.24
C LYS A 645 12.30 -3.89 22.82
N MET A 646 12.19 -2.67 22.30
CA MET A 646 12.93 -1.49 22.72
C MET A 646 11.97 -0.48 23.37
N GLY A 647 11.68 -0.65 24.66
CA GLY A 647 10.81 0.24 25.43
C GLY A 647 9.35 -0.22 25.57
N GLY A 648 8.59 0.47 26.40
CA GLY A 648 7.24 0.09 26.81
C GLY A 648 6.21 0.08 25.67
N ASP A 649 5.16 -0.73 25.82
CA ASP A 649 3.98 -0.65 24.96
C ASP A 649 3.04 0.43 25.48
N SER A 650 2.73 1.42 24.69
CA SER A 650 1.58 2.27 24.94
C SER A 650 0.32 1.48 24.58
N ASN A 651 -0.15 0.65 25.50
CA ASN A 651 -1.45 0.00 25.35
C ASN A 651 -2.55 1.06 25.45
N LYS A 652 -2.93 1.66 24.34
CA LYS A 652 -4.25 2.27 24.21
C LYS A 652 -5.22 1.11 24.10
N GLY A 653 -5.81 0.72 25.24
CA GLY A 653 -6.71 -0.43 25.32
C GLY A 653 -7.83 -0.30 24.27
N GLU A 654 -8.08 -1.36 23.55
CA GLU A 654 -9.26 -1.46 22.69
C GLU A 654 -10.52 -1.31 23.54
N HIS A 655 -11.51 -0.58 23.02
CA HIS A 655 -12.77 -0.34 23.73
C HIS A 655 -13.70 -1.55 23.70
N PHE A 656 -13.58 -2.38 22.66
CA PHE A 656 -14.38 -3.58 22.48
C PHE A 656 -13.57 -4.85 22.59
N LEU A 657 -14.24 -5.90 23.06
CA LEU A 657 -13.85 -7.28 22.85
C LEU A 657 -14.68 -7.79 21.68
N THR A 658 -14.03 -8.14 20.57
CA THR A 658 -14.68 -8.62 19.36
C THR A 658 -14.17 -10.00 19.00
N GLU A 659 -15.07 -10.88 18.57
CA GLU A 659 -14.77 -12.20 18.04
C GLU A 659 -15.70 -12.49 16.87
N TYR A 660 -15.17 -13.08 15.80
CA TYR A 660 -15.96 -13.58 14.69
C TYR A 660 -16.18 -15.08 14.88
N ASP A 661 -17.46 -15.50 14.93
CA ASP A 661 -17.79 -16.91 14.95
C ASP A 661 -17.96 -17.44 13.52
N LEU A 662 -17.02 -18.30 13.11
CA LEU A 662 -16.98 -18.91 11.78
C LEU A 662 -18.23 -19.76 11.45
N LYS A 663 -18.87 -20.34 12.46
CA LYS A 663 -20.04 -21.20 12.26
C LYS A 663 -21.31 -20.40 11.98
N SER A 664 -21.55 -19.37 12.78
CA SER A 664 -22.72 -18.49 12.61
C SER A 664 -22.49 -17.37 11.59
N GLY A 665 -21.25 -17.06 11.23
CA GLY A 665 -20.91 -15.91 10.38
C GLY A 665 -21.18 -14.57 11.08
N GLN A 666 -21.20 -14.50 12.41
CA GLN A 666 -21.56 -13.32 13.18
C GLN A 666 -20.41 -12.87 14.11
N PHE A 667 -20.37 -11.57 14.34
CA PHE A 667 -19.47 -11.00 15.37
C PHE A 667 -20.14 -11.02 16.72
N LEU A 668 -19.43 -11.55 17.73
CA LEU A 668 -19.72 -11.33 19.13
C LEU A 668 -18.97 -10.08 19.58
N VAL A 669 -19.67 -9.10 20.16
CA VAL A 669 -19.11 -7.82 20.58
C VAL A 669 -19.52 -7.51 22.00
N MET A 670 -18.56 -7.21 22.88
CA MET A 670 -18.80 -6.77 24.24
C MET A 670 -17.95 -5.53 24.56
N ILE A 671 -18.47 -4.62 25.38
CA ILE A 671 -17.72 -3.44 25.82
C ILE A 671 -16.72 -3.83 26.90
N ARG A 672 -15.47 -3.43 26.71
CA ARG A 672 -14.39 -3.77 27.65
C ARG A 672 -14.58 -3.02 28.97
N LYS A 673 -14.71 -3.78 30.07
CA LYS A 673 -14.79 -3.25 31.43
C LYS A 673 -13.88 -4.07 32.35
N GLN A 674 -13.01 -3.37 33.08
CA GLN A 674 -12.11 -4.00 34.03
C GLN A 674 -12.90 -4.60 35.21
N GLY A 675 -12.63 -5.82 35.58
CA GLY A 675 -13.29 -6.55 36.64
C GLY A 675 -14.53 -7.34 36.24
N ARG A 676 -15.09 -7.08 35.06
CA ARG A 676 -16.27 -7.79 34.53
C ARG A 676 -16.03 -9.30 34.36
N GLU A 677 -14.81 -9.69 34.09
CA GLU A 677 -14.39 -11.10 34.03
C GLU A 677 -14.69 -11.90 35.29
N ASN A 678 -14.87 -11.22 36.44
CA ASN A 678 -15.16 -11.86 37.71
C ASN A 678 -16.65 -12.19 37.91
N ILE A 679 -17.53 -11.54 37.14
CA ILE A 679 -18.99 -11.66 37.30
C ILE A 679 -19.71 -12.19 36.07
N ASP A 680 -19.11 -12.09 34.88
CA ASP A 680 -19.72 -12.50 33.60
C ASP A 680 -18.85 -13.56 32.93
N GLU A 681 -19.36 -14.80 32.95
CA GLU A 681 -18.64 -15.97 32.44
C GLU A 681 -18.43 -15.86 30.92
N LYS A 682 -19.43 -15.35 30.15
CA LYS A 682 -19.30 -15.15 28.70
C LYS A 682 -18.23 -14.11 28.39
N TYR A 683 -18.19 -13.04 29.17
CA TYR A 683 -17.15 -12.00 29.03
C TYR A 683 -15.76 -12.54 29.36
N ARG A 684 -15.64 -13.36 30.43
CA ARG A 684 -14.39 -14.02 30.81
C ARG A 684 -13.88 -14.90 29.67
N ALA A 685 -14.74 -15.80 29.17
CA ALA A 685 -14.38 -16.69 28.08
C ALA A 685 -13.91 -15.94 26.81
N LEU A 686 -14.60 -14.85 26.45
CA LEU A 686 -14.20 -14.01 25.33
C LEU A 686 -12.86 -13.32 25.57
N LYS A 687 -12.63 -12.80 26.80
CA LYS A 687 -11.36 -12.15 27.19
C LYS A 687 -10.19 -13.13 27.16
N GLU A 688 -10.37 -14.33 27.70
CA GLU A 688 -9.37 -15.42 27.70
C GLU A 688 -9.05 -15.83 26.26
N LYS A 689 -10.05 -16.09 25.46
CA LYS A 689 -9.87 -16.43 24.04
C LYS A 689 -9.09 -15.34 23.29
N LYS A 690 -9.41 -14.07 23.52
CA LYS A 690 -8.66 -12.97 22.94
C LYS A 690 -7.21 -12.93 23.37
N SER A 691 -6.95 -13.16 24.68
CA SER A 691 -5.60 -13.24 25.21
C SER A 691 -4.79 -14.38 24.58
N ASP A 692 -5.41 -15.53 24.36
CA ASP A 692 -4.79 -16.66 23.70
C ASP A 692 -4.47 -16.35 22.25
N LEU A 693 -5.39 -15.70 21.53
CA LEU A 693 -5.15 -15.26 20.16
C LEU A 693 -4.04 -14.20 20.06
N ASP A 694 -3.97 -13.26 21.01
CA ASP A 694 -2.89 -12.26 21.10
C ASP A 694 -1.53 -12.95 21.34
N SER A 695 -1.50 -13.96 22.20
CA SER A 695 -0.30 -14.77 22.46
C SER A 695 0.12 -15.58 21.24
N GLN A 696 -0.82 -16.17 20.52
CA GLN A 696 -0.55 -16.89 19.28
C GLN A 696 -0.03 -15.96 18.17
N GLU A 697 -0.62 -14.77 18.01
CA GLU A 697 -0.14 -13.78 17.05
C GLU A 697 1.28 -13.32 17.38
N ALA A 698 1.59 -13.15 18.67
CA ALA A 698 2.94 -12.84 19.12
C ALA A 698 3.93 -13.96 18.74
N LEU A 699 3.55 -15.22 18.93
CA LEU A 699 4.34 -16.39 18.53
C LEU A 699 4.52 -16.44 17.01
N ASN A 700 3.47 -16.19 16.22
CA ASN A 700 3.53 -16.12 14.77
C ASN A 700 4.49 -15.02 14.29
N LEU A 701 4.46 -13.86 14.95
CA LEU A 701 5.34 -12.75 14.60
C LEU A 701 6.82 -13.09 14.83
N ILE A 702 7.12 -13.80 15.93
CA ILE A 702 8.48 -14.34 16.17
C ILE A 702 8.85 -15.35 15.07
N TYR A 703 7.95 -16.29 14.74
CA TYR A 703 8.17 -17.25 13.66
C TYR A 703 8.46 -16.57 12.32
N VAL A 704 7.69 -15.55 11.96
CA VAL A 704 7.96 -14.76 10.75
C VAL A 704 9.35 -14.14 10.81
N ALA A 705 9.74 -13.48 11.92
CA ALA A 705 11.03 -12.82 12.04
C ALA A 705 12.20 -13.80 11.85
N LEU A 706 12.16 -14.94 12.55
CA LEU A 706 13.24 -15.92 12.53
C LEU A 706 13.33 -16.68 11.19
N THR A 707 12.25 -16.80 10.45
CA THR A 707 12.21 -17.49 9.15
C THR A 707 12.51 -16.60 7.93
N ARG A 708 12.99 -15.36 8.15
CA ARG A 708 13.40 -14.47 7.02
C ARG A 708 14.83 -14.73 6.57
N ALA A 709 15.66 -15.33 7.41
CA ALA A 709 17.08 -15.56 7.15
C ALA A 709 17.32 -16.74 6.21
N LYS A 710 18.26 -16.56 5.28
CA LYS A 710 18.79 -17.63 4.41
C LYS A 710 20.06 -18.23 4.98
N LYS A 711 21.07 -17.42 5.31
CA LYS A 711 22.43 -17.81 5.68
C LYS A 711 22.78 -17.53 7.13
N SER A 712 22.43 -16.36 7.67
CA SER A 712 22.72 -16.04 9.06
C SER A 712 21.58 -15.31 9.78
N LEU A 713 21.45 -15.59 11.06
CA LEU A 713 20.44 -15.07 11.95
C LEU A 713 21.07 -14.60 13.26
N PHE A 714 20.90 -13.31 13.57
CA PHE A 714 21.25 -12.71 14.85
C PHE A 714 19.96 -12.39 15.61
N VAL A 715 19.85 -12.81 16.85
CA VAL A 715 18.70 -12.55 17.72
C VAL A 715 19.18 -11.79 18.96
N LEU A 716 18.80 -10.51 19.04
CA LEU A 716 19.17 -9.63 20.14
C LEU A 716 18.00 -9.50 21.10
N ILE A 717 18.15 -10.03 22.32
CA ILE A 717 17.07 -10.18 23.30
C ILE A 717 17.20 -9.14 24.40
N ASN A 718 16.06 -8.54 24.79
CA ASN A 718 15.92 -7.70 25.97
C ASN A 718 15.42 -8.55 27.15
N PRO A 719 16.25 -8.96 28.12
CA PRO A 719 15.83 -9.87 29.16
C PRO A 719 14.79 -9.29 30.13
N LYS A 720 14.72 -7.95 30.26
CA LYS A 720 13.78 -7.29 31.19
C LYS A 720 12.36 -7.16 30.62
N ASN A 721 12.25 -6.92 29.32
CA ASN A 721 10.98 -6.64 28.66
C ASN A 721 10.88 -7.37 27.33
N SER A 722 11.17 -8.67 27.38
CA SER A 722 11.30 -9.49 26.21
C SER A 722 9.96 -9.87 25.61
N TYR A 723 9.90 -9.74 24.32
CA TYR A 723 8.91 -10.31 23.46
C TYR A 723 9.13 -11.82 23.26
N PHE A 724 10.39 -12.28 23.28
CA PHE A 724 10.74 -13.68 23.15
C PHE A 724 10.52 -14.48 24.44
N THR A 725 10.83 -13.90 25.62
CA THR A 725 10.79 -14.63 26.90
C THR A 725 9.41 -15.12 27.30
N GLN A 726 8.33 -14.55 26.73
CA GLN A 726 6.97 -15.05 26.93
C GLN A 726 6.77 -16.46 26.33
N HIS A 727 7.51 -16.79 25.27
CA HIS A 727 7.38 -18.03 24.52
C HIS A 727 8.60 -18.93 24.63
N PHE A 728 9.80 -18.36 24.75
CA PHE A 728 11.07 -19.08 24.73
C PHE A 728 11.98 -18.65 25.87
N LYS A 729 12.73 -19.61 26.39
CA LYS A 729 13.88 -19.35 27.28
C LYS A 729 15.14 -19.46 26.40
N LEU A 730 15.45 -18.42 25.65
CA LEU A 730 16.64 -18.36 24.81
C LEU A 730 17.83 -17.92 25.68
N GLN A 731 18.88 -18.73 25.67
CA GLN A 731 20.17 -18.40 26.28
C GLN A 731 21.14 -17.92 25.21
N ASP A 732 22.24 -17.31 25.63
CA ASP A 732 23.30 -16.92 24.70
C ASP A 732 23.86 -18.20 24.07
N GLU A 733 23.77 -18.28 22.75
CA GLU A 733 24.25 -19.41 21.97
C GLU A 733 24.79 -18.95 20.60
N THR A 734 25.78 -19.67 20.10
CA THR A 734 26.32 -19.47 18.76
C THR A 734 26.39 -20.81 18.07
N ILE A 735 25.80 -20.94 16.88
CA ILE A 735 25.74 -22.15 16.08
C ILE A 735 26.32 -21.86 14.68
N GLY A 736 27.27 -22.65 14.24
CA GLY A 736 27.88 -22.55 12.92
C GLY A 736 28.89 -21.39 12.78
N GLU A 737 29.31 -21.18 11.55
CA GLU A 737 30.25 -20.09 11.19
C GLU A 737 29.73 -19.33 9.96
N ILE A 738 30.04 -18.04 9.92
CA ILE A 738 29.76 -17.21 8.73
C ILE A 738 30.91 -17.39 7.77
N LYS A 739 30.64 -17.92 6.58
CA LYS A 739 31.64 -17.98 5.51
C LYS A 739 31.95 -16.57 5.00
N ASN A 740 33.24 -16.23 4.89
CA ASN A 740 33.67 -15.03 4.17
C ASN A 740 33.12 -15.12 2.74
N GLU A 741 32.34 -14.14 2.33
CA GLU A 741 32.07 -13.95 0.91
C GLU A 741 33.34 -13.30 0.35
N GLU A 742 34.27 -14.14 -0.22
CA GLU A 742 35.30 -13.59 -1.08
C GLU A 742 34.58 -12.66 -2.06
N ASN A 743 35.08 -11.41 -2.17
CA ASN A 743 34.66 -10.49 -3.21
C ASN A 743 34.80 -11.23 -4.55
N SER A 744 33.76 -11.94 -4.95
CA SER A 744 33.57 -12.23 -6.34
C SER A 744 33.37 -10.85 -6.95
N SER A 745 34.50 -10.25 -7.32
CA SER A 745 34.54 -9.16 -8.30
C SER A 745 33.56 -9.63 -9.35
N LEU A 746 32.36 -9.03 -9.31
CA LEU A 746 31.39 -9.19 -10.37
C LEU A 746 32.19 -9.00 -11.64
N ASN A 747 32.32 -10.08 -12.41
CA ASN A 747 32.88 -10.03 -13.74
C ASN A 747 31.91 -9.15 -14.54
N LEU A 748 32.13 -7.83 -14.43
CA LEU A 748 31.43 -6.78 -15.17
C LEU A 748 31.53 -6.99 -16.70
N GLN A 749 32.36 -7.94 -17.12
CA GLN A 749 32.46 -8.36 -18.51
C GLN A 749 31.23 -9.17 -19.00
N ASN A 750 30.48 -9.84 -18.12
CA ASN A 750 29.29 -10.58 -18.54
C ASN A 750 27.97 -9.79 -18.44
N LEU A 751 27.97 -8.59 -17.85
CA LEU A 751 26.81 -7.70 -17.84
C LEU A 751 26.74 -6.76 -19.05
N ARG A 752 27.67 -6.89 -20.00
CA ARG A 752 27.71 -6.12 -21.26
C ARG A 752 27.31 -6.91 -22.50
N ALA A 753 26.65 -8.01 -22.38
CA ALA A 753 25.77 -8.42 -23.45
C ALA A 753 24.56 -7.49 -23.42
N LYS A 754 24.68 -6.29 -24.03
CA LYS A 754 23.51 -5.61 -24.57
C LYS A 754 22.82 -6.61 -25.48
N LYS A 755 21.82 -7.33 -24.99
CA LYS A 755 20.76 -7.82 -25.87
C LYS A 755 20.20 -6.55 -26.47
N GLU A 756 20.52 -6.28 -27.73
CA GLU A 756 19.71 -5.36 -28.51
C GLU A 756 18.30 -5.92 -28.44
N ILE A 757 17.46 -5.24 -27.66
CA ILE A 757 16.02 -5.48 -27.73
C ILE A 757 15.64 -4.92 -29.07
N ILE A 758 15.52 -5.74 -30.06
CA ILE A 758 14.90 -5.39 -31.35
C ILE A 758 13.43 -5.18 -30.99
N ILE A 759 13.09 -3.93 -30.66
CA ILE A 759 11.69 -3.51 -30.56
C ILE A 759 11.16 -3.57 -31.97
N ALA A 760 10.34 -4.60 -32.27
CA ALA A 760 9.61 -4.65 -33.51
C ALA A 760 8.81 -3.35 -33.63
N LYS A 761 9.01 -2.60 -34.71
CA LYS A 761 8.25 -1.38 -35.01
C LYS A 761 6.78 -1.76 -35.15
N THR A 762 6.00 -1.58 -34.10
CA THR A 762 4.56 -1.82 -34.09
C THR A 762 3.85 -0.50 -34.31
N GLY A 763 3.55 -0.20 -35.58
CA GLY A 763 2.69 0.91 -36.00
C GLY A 763 3.41 2.12 -36.62
N GLN A 764 2.74 2.73 -37.56
CA GLN A 764 3.22 3.91 -38.29
C GLN A 764 3.14 5.23 -37.49
N GLN A 765 2.71 5.19 -36.24
CA GLN A 765 2.52 6.40 -35.42
C GLN A 765 3.84 7.06 -35.01
N GLU A 766 4.95 6.31 -34.95
CA GLU A 766 6.28 6.87 -34.69
C GLU A 766 6.87 7.63 -35.91
N LEU A 767 6.40 7.31 -37.11
CA LEU A 767 6.83 8.00 -38.33
C LEU A 767 6.24 9.41 -38.46
N VAL A 768 5.19 9.74 -37.72
CA VAL A 768 4.51 11.05 -37.78
C VAL A 768 5.17 12.08 -36.85
N LEU A 769 5.96 11.64 -35.88
CA LEU A 769 6.57 12.51 -34.85
C LEU A 769 8.08 12.70 -34.99
N ARG A 770 8.72 12.07 -35.99
CA ARG A 770 10.15 12.28 -36.26
C ARG A 770 10.31 12.94 -37.64
N ASP A 771 10.79 14.18 -37.66
CA ASP A 771 11.56 14.65 -38.76
C ASP A 771 12.84 13.83 -38.85
N ASP A 772 12.80 12.74 -39.61
CA ASP A 772 13.98 11.95 -39.89
C ASP A 772 14.93 12.79 -40.73
N LYS A 773 15.94 13.30 -40.10
CA LYS A 773 17.28 13.57 -40.64
C LYS A 773 18.07 14.48 -39.71
N ASP A 774 18.39 14.01 -38.53
CA ASP A 774 19.56 14.54 -37.83
C ASP A 774 20.57 13.40 -37.63
N GLU A 775 21.27 13.10 -38.74
CA GLU A 775 22.52 12.31 -38.70
C GLU A 775 23.74 13.14 -38.25
N ASN A 776 23.52 14.16 -37.44
CA ASN A 776 24.64 14.91 -36.83
C ASN A 776 24.47 15.06 -35.34
N LEU A 777 24.74 14.00 -34.61
CA LEU A 777 24.89 13.96 -33.15
C LEU A 777 26.14 14.73 -32.61
N GLY A 778 26.49 15.87 -33.25
CA GLY A 778 27.56 16.74 -32.87
C GLY A 778 27.14 18.22 -32.78
N GLU A 779 25.85 18.52 -32.98
CA GLU A 779 25.41 19.92 -32.99
C GLU A 779 24.99 20.41 -31.60
N ASN A 780 25.36 21.61 -31.35
CA ASN A 780 25.19 22.40 -30.14
C ASN A 780 23.74 22.38 -29.65
N THR A 781 23.41 21.49 -28.72
CA THR A 781 22.08 21.37 -28.10
C THR A 781 21.55 22.70 -27.56
N HIS A 782 22.45 23.63 -27.18
CA HIS A 782 22.12 24.98 -26.77
C HIS A 782 21.47 25.78 -27.92
N ALA A 783 22.00 25.69 -29.16
CA ALA A 783 21.45 26.39 -30.30
C ALA A 783 20.06 25.85 -30.69
N ILE A 784 19.85 24.55 -30.57
CA ILE A 784 18.54 23.91 -30.80
C ILE A 784 17.54 24.43 -29.76
N ASN A 785 17.88 24.37 -28.48
CA ASN A 785 17.02 24.84 -27.40
C ASN A 785 16.71 26.33 -27.51
N PHE A 786 17.68 27.15 -27.95
CA PHE A 786 17.49 28.56 -28.21
C PHE A 786 16.48 28.79 -29.31
N GLY A 787 16.60 28.07 -30.46
CA GLY A 787 15.66 28.13 -31.57
C GLY A 787 14.24 27.74 -31.13
N LEU A 788 14.10 26.61 -30.42
CA LEU A 788 12.81 26.16 -29.90
C LEU A 788 12.18 27.17 -28.91
N ALA A 789 12.97 27.77 -28.02
CA ALA A 789 12.49 28.80 -27.11
C ALA A 789 12.04 30.09 -27.83
N LEU A 790 12.71 30.48 -28.91
CA LEU A 790 12.30 31.62 -29.70
C LEU A 790 10.97 31.37 -30.43
N HIS A 791 10.81 30.21 -31.06
CA HIS A 791 9.54 29.81 -31.69
C HIS A 791 8.41 29.73 -30.66
N PHE A 792 8.65 29.09 -29.51
CA PHE A 792 7.68 28.99 -28.42
C PHE A 792 7.23 30.37 -27.89
N ALA A 793 8.16 31.31 -27.75
CA ALA A 793 7.82 32.66 -27.34
C ALA A 793 6.92 33.37 -28.39
N LEU A 794 7.22 33.24 -29.67
CA LEU A 794 6.39 33.78 -30.77
C LEU A 794 5.00 33.11 -30.84
N GLU A 795 4.92 31.80 -30.56
CA GLU A 795 3.68 31.05 -30.51
C GLU A 795 2.77 31.57 -29.36
N MET A 796 3.36 31.75 -28.19
CA MET A 796 2.64 32.12 -26.95
C MET A 796 2.18 33.57 -26.90
N MET A 797 2.62 34.42 -27.79
CA MET A 797 2.15 35.81 -27.91
C MET A 797 0.70 35.85 -28.43
N ALA A 798 -0.22 36.45 -27.70
CA ALA A 798 -1.59 36.66 -28.19
C ALA A 798 -1.65 37.66 -29.34
N LYS A 799 -0.85 38.73 -29.26
CA LYS A 799 -0.67 39.77 -30.26
C LYS A 799 0.81 40.08 -30.37
N PHE A 800 1.22 40.66 -31.49
CA PHE A 800 2.61 41.12 -31.66
C PHE A 800 2.82 42.52 -31.04
N ASP A 801 2.72 42.58 -29.69
CA ASP A 801 2.91 43.77 -28.89
C ASP A 801 3.82 43.47 -27.67
N GLU A 802 4.27 44.52 -27.01
CA GLU A 802 5.23 44.39 -25.89
C GLU A 802 4.61 43.71 -24.67
N ASN A 803 3.29 43.89 -24.41
CA ASN A 803 2.62 43.27 -23.30
C ASN A 803 2.51 41.75 -23.50
N SER A 804 2.10 41.35 -24.72
CA SER A 804 2.01 39.91 -25.06
C SER A 804 3.39 39.26 -25.05
N LEU A 805 4.46 39.98 -25.48
CA LEU A 805 5.81 39.50 -25.41
C LEU A 805 6.26 39.26 -23.97
N ASN A 806 5.99 40.19 -23.03
CA ASN A 806 6.37 40.02 -21.64
C ASN A 806 5.69 38.79 -21.03
N MET A 807 4.43 38.56 -21.34
CA MET A 807 3.69 37.35 -20.89
C MET A 807 4.24 36.05 -21.52
N ALA A 808 4.56 36.10 -22.83
CA ALA A 808 5.13 34.96 -23.52
C ALA A 808 6.52 34.61 -23.00
N MET A 809 7.36 35.62 -22.69
CA MET A 809 8.67 35.40 -22.10
C MET A 809 8.62 34.77 -20.71
N GLN A 810 7.62 35.06 -19.88
CA GLN A 810 7.43 34.38 -18.61
C GLN A 810 7.14 32.88 -18.81
N LYS A 811 6.27 32.54 -19.76
CA LYS A 811 5.99 31.16 -20.13
C LYS A 811 7.21 30.47 -20.71
N CYS A 812 7.95 31.15 -21.58
CA CYS A 812 9.17 30.65 -22.17
C CYS A 812 10.28 30.36 -21.13
N GLN A 813 10.46 31.23 -20.15
CA GLN A 813 11.37 30.99 -19.03
C GLN A 813 10.96 29.79 -18.19
N ASN A 814 9.66 29.56 -17.98
CA ASN A 814 9.14 28.39 -17.26
C ASN A 814 9.44 27.08 -17.99
N GLU A 815 9.29 27.07 -19.31
CA GLU A 815 9.49 25.88 -20.14
C GLU A 815 10.97 25.56 -20.37
N PHE A 816 11.77 26.59 -20.74
CA PHE A 816 13.15 26.42 -21.18
C PHE A 816 14.20 26.84 -20.13
N GLY A 817 13.77 27.24 -18.92
CA GLY A 817 14.69 27.78 -17.88
C GLY A 817 15.71 26.79 -17.33
N GLN A 818 15.54 25.48 -17.61
CA GLN A 818 16.53 24.45 -17.28
C GLN A 818 17.56 24.24 -18.40
N MET A 819 17.25 24.67 -19.63
CA MET A 819 18.04 24.42 -20.83
C MET A 819 18.81 25.65 -21.30
N LEU A 820 18.35 26.85 -20.91
CA LEU A 820 18.88 28.14 -21.32
C LEU A 820 19.20 28.99 -20.10
N CYS A 821 20.20 29.86 -20.24
CA CYS A 821 20.61 30.81 -19.20
C CYS A 821 19.85 32.14 -19.32
N GLU A 822 19.96 33.00 -18.31
CA GLU A 822 19.24 34.27 -18.25
C GLU A 822 19.60 35.22 -19.42
N SER A 823 20.87 35.21 -19.84
CA SER A 823 21.32 35.98 -21.02
C SER A 823 20.66 35.55 -22.31
N ASP A 824 20.29 34.25 -22.46
CA ASP A 824 19.59 33.75 -23.65
C ASP A 824 18.17 34.31 -23.72
N PHE A 825 17.46 34.36 -22.60
CA PHE A 825 16.12 34.93 -22.53
C PHE A 825 16.09 36.44 -22.82
N ILE A 826 17.12 37.16 -22.37
CA ILE A 826 17.32 38.58 -22.70
C ILE A 826 17.51 38.75 -24.19
N ASP A 827 18.37 37.92 -24.81
CA ASP A 827 18.60 37.94 -26.27
C ASP A 827 17.35 37.58 -27.06
N ILE A 828 16.63 36.50 -26.68
CA ILE A 828 15.35 36.12 -27.34
C ILE A 828 14.35 37.28 -27.25
N LYS A 829 14.19 37.89 -26.08
CA LYS A 829 13.30 39.02 -25.90
C LYS A 829 13.70 40.20 -26.77
N SER A 830 15.00 40.52 -26.83
CA SER A 830 15.52 41.61 -27.67
C SER A 830 15.26 41.37 -29.17
N ARG A 831 15.51 40.16 -29.65
CA ARG A 831 15.27 39.77 -31.04
C ARG A 831 13.79 39.85 -31.41
N ILE A 832 12.88 39.32 -30.55
CA ILE A 832 11.44 39.41 -30.81
C ILE A 832 10.96 40.86 -30.77
N ASN A 833 11.49 41.71 -29.89
CA ASN A 833 11.18 43.12 -29.86
C ASN A 833 11.58 43.80 -31.18
N MET A 834 12.76 43.51 -31.74
CA MET A 834 13.16 44.04 -33.06
C MET A 834 12.18 43.61 -34.14
N LEU A 835 11.66 42.39 -34.11
CA LEU A 835 10.65 41.92 -35.06
C LEU A 835 9.35 42.69 -34.90
N ILE A 836 8.83 42.88 -33.68
CA ILE A 836 7.59 43.61 -33.40
C ILE A 836 7.63 45.04 -33.90
N TYR A 837 8.78 45.74 -33.77
CA TYR A 837 8.94 47.11 -34.20
C TYR A 837 9.39 47.29 -35.66
N ASN A 838 9.64 46.17 -36.36
CA ASN A 838 10.05 46.22 -37.77
C ASN A 838 8.86 46.61 -38.66
N GLU A 839 9.03 47.69 -39.43
CA GLU A 839 7.99 48.27 -40.30
C GLU A 839 7.46 47.31 -41.36
N LYS A 840 8.39 46.49 -41.96
CA LYS A 840 8.01 45.48 -42.98
C LYS A 840 7.16 44.38 -42.37
N PHE A 841 7.48 43.92 -41.18
CA PHE A 841 6.70 42.93 -40.45
C PHE A 841 5.33 43.46 -40.09
N LYS A 842 5.23 44.71 -39.59
CA LYS A 842 3.95 45.35 -39.28
C LYS A 842 3.05 45.42 -40.50
N GLN A 843 3.55 45.83 -41.67
CA GLN A 843 2.77 45.87 -42.91
C GLN A 843 2.21 44.50 -43.33
N ILE A 844 2.96 43.44 -43.03
CA ILE A 844 2.54 42.08 -43.35
C ILE A 844 1.39 41.62 -42.43
N ILE A 845 1.47 41.92 -41.15
CA ILE A 845 0.47 41.45 -40.16
C ILE A 845 -0.73 42.38 -39.99
N ASP A 846 -0.61 43.65 -40.47
CA ASP A 846 -1.67 44.66 -40.36
C ASP A 846 -2.87 44.26 -41.22
N ASP A 847 -4.08 44.32 -40.63
CA ASP A 847 -5.36 43.86 -41.23
C ASP A 847 -5.37 42.39 -41.68
N ALA A 848 -4.39 41.56 -41.28
CA ALA A 848 -4.36 40.15 -41.60
C ALA A 848 -5.01 39.31 -40.53
N ARG A 849 -5.74 38.26 -40.90
CA ARG A 849 -6.11 37.21 -40.01
C ARG A 849 -4.87 36.32 -39.77
N LEU A 850 -4.38 36.32 -38.54
CA LEU A 850 -3.18 35.58 -38.14
C LEU A 850 -3.56 34.21 -37.60
N ILE A 851 -2.93 33.15 -38.13
CA ILE A 851 -3.08 31.79 -37.66
C ILE A 851 -1.69 31.27 -37.36
N LYS A 852 -1.41 30.97 -36.09
CA LYS A 852 -0.10 30.47 -35.61
C LYS A 852 -0.11 28.95 -35.57
N GLU A 853 1.06 28.35 -35.83
CA GLU A 853 1.29 26.92 -35.69
C GLU A 853 0.26 26.05 -36.41
N GLN A 854 -0.12 26.48 -37.65
CA GLN A 854 -1.13 25.79 -38.43
C GLN A 854 -0.61 24.46 -38.94
N SER A 855 -1.13 23.39 -38.40
CA SER A 855 -0.85 22.04 -38.91
C SER A 855 -1.62 21.75 -40.17
N PHE A 856 -0.99 21.09 -41.16
CA PHE A 856 -1.63 20.54 -42.34
C PHE A 856 -0.99 19.21 -42.74
N LYS A 857 -1.76 18.40 -43.45
CA LYS A 857 -1.32 17.10 -43.95
C LYS A 857 -1.34 17.12 -45.49
N ARG A 858 -0.22 16.73 -46.10
CA ARG A 858 -0.13 16.51 -47.53
C ARG A 858 0.52 15.14 -47.78
N GLU A 859 -0.16 14.33 -48.57
CA GLU A 859 0.23 12.93 -48.79
C GLU A 859 0.36 12.19 -47.42
N ASN A 860 1.54 11.75 -47.03
CA ASN A 860 1.78 11.12 -45.76
C ASN A 860 2.61 11.98 -44.79
N GLU A 861 2.86 13.25 -45.12
CA GLU A 861 3.62 14.17 -44.28
C GLU A 861 2.70 15.12 -43.53
N LEU A 862 2.89 15.20 -42.22
CA LEU A 862 2.31 16.24 -41.36
C LEU A 862 3.35 17.33 -41.15
N ARG A 863 2.99 18.56 -41.48
CA ARG A 863 3.86 19.73 -41.33
C ARG A 863 3.10 20.85 -40.61
N ARG A 864 3.83 21.80 -40.07
CA ARG A 864 3.30 22.91 -39.29
C ARG A 864 3.93 24.23 -39.79
N ILE A 865 3.07 25.20 -40.05
CA ILE A 865 3.46 26.56 -40.46
C ILE A 865 3.51 27.44 -39.21
N ASP A 866 4.61 28.14 -38.98
CA ASP A 866 4.80 28.98 -37.78
C ASP A 866 3.78 30.13 -37.73
N LEU A 867 3.60 30.86 -38.84
CA LEU A 867 2.59 31.90 -38.96
C LEU A 867 1.99 31.91 -40.36
N LEU A 868 0.67 31.88 -40.48
CA LEU A 868 -0.09 32.07 -41.67
C LEU A 868 -0.90 33.37 -41.58
N CYS A 869 -0.58 34.33 -42.45
CA CYS A 869 -1.32 35.60 -42.55
C CYS A 869 -2.26 35.51 -43.74
N ILE A 870 -3.56 35.81 -43.52
CA ILE A 870 -4.59 35.75 -44.56
C ILE A 870 -5.18 37.14 -44.66
N LYS A 871 -5.08 37.71 -45.89
CA LYS A 871 -5.72 38.98 -46.31
C LYS A 871 -6.57 38.70 -47.52
N ASP A 872 -7.89 38.84 -47.42
CA ASP A 872 -8.85 38.58 -48.47
C ASP A 872 -8.57 37.24 -49.19
N ASP A 873 -8.12 37.28 -50.44
CA ASP A 873 -7.78 36.10 -51.25
C ASP A 873 -6.26 35.78 -51.28
N GLU A 874 -5.45 36.47 -50.49
CA GLU A 874 -3.98 36.28 -50.38
C GLU A 874 -3.63 35.57 -49.11
N ALA A 875 -2.72 34.58 -49.19
CA ALA A 875 -2.12 33.90 -48.04
C ALA A 875 -0.60 34.14 -48.05
N ILE A 876 -0.06 34.56 -46.89
CA ILE A 876 1.36 34.73 -46.69
C ILE A 876 1.82 33.74 -45.64
N VAL A 877 2.66 32.80 -46.05
CA VAL A 877 3.32 31.83 -45.15
C VAL A 877 4.58 32.45 -44.58
N ILE A 878 4.73 32.40 -43.29
CA ILE A 878 5.94 32.88 -42.61
C ILE A 878 6.51 31.74 -41.76
N ASP A 879 7.82 31.53 -41.89
CA ASP A 879 8.60 30.59 -41.16
C ASP A 879 9.75 31.35 -40.49
N TYR A 880 9.89 31.19 -39.14
CA TYR A 880 10.91 31.89 -38.36
C TYR A 880 12.18 31.09 -38.27
N LYS A 881 13.32 31.75 -38.36
CA LYS A 881 14.63 31.08 -38.17
C LYS A 881 15.57 31.94 -37.27
N SER A 882 16.25 31.29 -36.36
CA SER A 882 17.19 31.94 -35.42
C SER A 882 18.62 32.01 -35.94
N SER A 883 18.92 31.39 -37.11
CA SER A 883 20.26 31.40 -37.75
C SER A 883 20.18 31.17 -39.24
N TYR A 884 21.22 31.58 -39.98
CA TYR A 884 21.38 31.27 -41.41
C TYR A 884 21.92 29.87 -41.68
N LYS A 885 22.27 29.13 -40.66
CA LYS A 885 22.74 27.75 -40.81
C LYS A 885 21.62 26.94 -41.47
N PHE A 886 21.95 26.22 -42.55
CA PHE A 886 20.95 25.45 -43.33
C PHE A 886 19.95 26.27 -44.20
N CYS A 887 20.32 27.45 -44.69
CA CYS A 887 19.44 28.32 -45.45
C CYS A 887 18.79 27.64 -46.65
N GLU A 888 19.48 26.72 -47.36
CA GLU A 888 18.90 25.97 -48.49
C GLU A 888 17.81 25.01 -48.05
N GLN A 889 17.96 24.37 -46.88
CA GLN A 889 16.91 23.49 -46.32
C GLN A 889 15.70 24.31 -45.89
N HIS A 890 15.91 25.50 -45.33
CA HIS A 890 14.83 26.40 -44.95
C HIS A 890 14.02 26.83 -46.17
N LYS A 891 14.66 27.09 -47.30
CA LYS A 891 14.00 27.44 -48.58
C LYS A 891 13.12 26.28 -49.07
N ILE A 892 13.67 25.04 -49.08
CA ILE A 892 12.95 23.84 -49.50
C ILE A 892 11.70 23.61 -48.59
N GLN A 893 11.84 23.84 -47.32
CA GLN A 893 10.76 23.71 -46.34
C GLN A 893 9.63 24.69 -46.63
N VAL A 894 9.96 25.96 -46.83
CA VAL A 894 8.98 27.02 -47.03
C VAL A 894 8.36 26.95 -48.43
N GLU A 895 9.10 26.52 -49.45
CA GLU A 895 8.61 26.25 -50.81
C GLU A 895 7.58 25.09 -50.77
N PHE A 896 7.83 24.07 -49.99
CA PHE A 896 6.85 22.98 -49.75
C PHE A 896 5.53 23.51 -49.18
N TYR A 897 5.59 24.43 -48.22
CA TYR A 897 4.41 25.07 -47.60
C TYR A 897 3.63 25.88 -48.64
N LYS A 898 4.31 26.72 -49.45
CA LYS A 898 3.72 27.52 -50.54
C LYS A 898 3.00 26.63 -51.53
N ASN A 899 3.69 25.64 -52.08
CA ASN A 899 3.16 24.71 -53.07
C ASN A 899 1.95 23.92 -52.54
N SER A 900 1.93 23.64 -51.22
CA SER A 900 0.83 22.92 -50.60
C SER A 900 -0.42 23.77 -50.46
N LEU A 901 -0.30 25.06 -50.13
CA LEU A 901 -1.43 25.99 -50.03
C LEU A 901 -1.95 26.38 -51.46
N GLU A 902 -1.09 26.54 -52.45
CA GLU A 902 -1.47 26.77 -53.81
C GLU A 902 -2.36 25.63 -54.40
N LYS A 903 -1.98 24.38 -54.07
CA LYS A 903 -2.75 23.20 -54.51
C LYS A 903 -4.13 23.08 -53.82
N MET A 904 -4.32 23.70 -52.66
CA MET A 904 -5.63 23.74 -52.01
C MET A 904 -6.65 24.62 -52.70
N ALA A 905 -6.24 25.42 -53.72
CA ALA A 905 -7.06 26.30 -54.56
C ALA A 905 -8.01 27.23 -53.73
N LYS A 906 -7.66 27.56 -52.51
CA LYS A 906 -8.45 28.41 -51.64
C LYS A 906 -8.05 29.88 -51.72
N PHE A 907 -6.83 30.16 -52.17
CA PHE A 907 -6.25 31.49 -52.24
C PHE A 907 -5.86 31.79 -53.68
N LYS A 908 -6.06 33.03 -54.12
CA LYS A 908 -5.66 33.47 -55.44
C LYS A 908 -4.16 33.75 -55.56
N ASN A 909 -3.57 34.17 -54.48
CA ASN A 909 -2.15 34.46 -54.38
C ASN A 909 -1.58 33.85 -53.11
N VAL A 910 -0.45 33.14 -53.20
CA VAL A 910 0.24 32.57 -52.08
C VAL A 910 1.69 33.03 -52.07
N ARG A 911 2.06 33.80 -51.06
CA ARG A 911 3.47 34.22 -50.87
C ARG A 911 4.07 33.47 -49.72
N ALA A 912 5.40 33.30 -49.74
CA ALA A 912 6.08 32.62 -48.67
C ALA A 912 7.36 33.39 -48.28
N LEU A 913 7.57 33.55 -46.99
CA LEU A 913 8.63 34.34 -46.40
C LEU A 913 9.39 33.57 -45.34
N ILE A 914 10.70 33.58 -45.34
CA ILE A 914 11.55 33.20 -44.23
C ILE A 914 11.96 34.49 -43.53
N ILE A 915 11.70 34.55 -42.21
CA ILE A 915 12.14 35.66 -41.38
C ILE A 915 13.29 35.19 -40.50
N TYR A 916 14.50 35.63 -40.78
CA TYR A 916 15.65 35.37 -39.94
C TYR A 916 15.69 36.41 -38.82
N ILE A 917 15.55 35.93 -37.58
CA ILE A 917 15.53 36.74 -36.37
C ILE A 917 16.89 36.56 -35.66
N LEU A 918 17.84 37.39 -36.06
CA LEU A 918 19.22 37.31 -35.59
C LEU A 918 19.51 38.29 -34.44
N SER A 919 20.69 38.19 -33.83
CA SER A 919 21.13 39.13 -32.84
C SER A 919 21.51 40.46 -33.57
N GLY A 920 20.66 41.48 -33.34
CA GLY A 920 20.85 42.82 -33.95
C GLY A 920 20.34 43.01 -35.37
N GLU A 921 19.74 42.01 -36.03
CA GLU A 921 19.24 42.11 -37.42
C GLU A 921 18.00 41.26 -37.66
N ILE A 922 17.04 41.78 -38.41
CA ILE A 922 15.88 41.05 -38.93
C ILE A 922 15.97 41.03 -40.47
N SER A 923 16.02 39.83 -41.05
CA SER A 923 16.15 39.68 -42.50
C SER A 923 14.95 38.91 -43.07
N PHE A 924 14.43 39.35 -44.23
CA PHE A 924 13.28 38.77 -44.92
C PHE A 924 13.75 38.19 -46.25
N VAL A 925 13.48 36.91 -46.44
CA VAL A 925 13.74 36.22 -47.72
C VAL A 925 12.42 35.73 -48.25
N GLU A 926 12.02 36.19 -49.44
CA GLU A 926 10.83 35.78 -50.15
C GLU A 926 11.16 34.60 -51.06
N ILE A 927 10.31 33.56 -51.06
CA ILE A 927 10.46 32.28 -51.74
C ILE A 927 9.46 32.18 -52.86
#